data_1ac9842545732d47d20a1ad306e860dd
#
_entry.id   1ac9842545732d47d20a1ad306e860dd
#
_cell.length_a   1.000
_cell.length_b   1.000
_cell.length_c   1.000
_cell.angle_alpha   90.00
_cell.angle_beta   90.00
_cell.angle_gamma   90.00
#
_symmetry.space_group_name_H-M   'P 1'
#
loop_
_entity.id
_entity.type
_entity.pdbx_description
1 polymer ?
#
loop_
_entity_poly.entity_id
_entity_poly.type
_entity_poly.pdbx_seq_one_letter_code
_entity_poly.pdbx_strand_id
1 'polypeptide(L)'
;MGTIIPTRFIRIFYCPAQGKTPEASLHHPFTPHPGAPVHTLITTHQNADLDGIASMLAAKKLYPEGRIVLPGSDSPQLRHFFVQSLLYLFDLIPFREIQPETVRCMVIVDTRQAERIGELAPLALKKDVELHIYDHHPETSTDLEAHHLVAGERGATVTLMVPLLQTRNIRLTPEEATLLAMGIFEDTSHLTSTNTTAEDLEALAWLVRQGAHLPTVGDVLARELDPGQLRLLNEMLDSASELSVHGTPVVLTRISQEEYAPDLAFLVHRFMRMEKISVLFLLARMDGKVHLIGRSRLPYMDIGAVMRHFDGGGHSAAGAATIRNQTLAQVENQLHTLLHEIMPHRFRAREIMSTPPHVIGPQASFRMASQTMTRYNVNALLVTEKGDISSPLLGLITRQIVEQGLSHAMDTALVQDYLISDFEVVDPDAALSRIQDAIVGGKQRILPVVDTSGILGVITRTDLLQLMVREQEDGLPGRDESPADRLPKTRNILSLMRERLPRNILDLLTAIGRSGDAAGCRTFVVGGFVRDLLLYRKNEDIDIVVEGDGILFAETFAAAQKARVHAYSKFGTAVITLENDFKIDVATARTEYYPSPAALPEVERSSLKADLYRRDFTINTLAIALNPASFGTLIDHFAGQKDIKDKTLRIIHNLSFVEDPTRIFRAVRFESRFGFSIGKLTVRLIENAVRMGVFKRLSGPRAMAEIITILEENDPVPSIKRLEAFRLLSALHPSLALTGTTLDLLMETRRVMDGYELLAEDLTCHRWLVYFLALLSPCSPGEATAICRILRLAKWQEDICVQERKNADICLLRLKRDLPLDNSILYSRLHVFKTEVLLYMMAATGKNKVRKAIAHYLAKLRSVTPLVQGRDLKAMGVPPGPRYRKILMQVLDAKLNGILRNREEEMAFVARILKDTPENGDRELKA
;
A
#
# COMPACT_ATOMS: atom_id res chain seq x y z
N MET A 1 5.46 -1.57 57.41
CA MET A 1 4.00 -1.81 57.33
C MET A 1 3.75 -2.75 56.17
N GLY A 2 3.32 -3.97 56.51
CA GLY A 2 3.30 -5.11 55.57
C GLY A 2 2.34 -4.90 54.41
N THR A 3 2.85 -5.09 53.24
CA THR A 3 2.12 -5.09 51.98
C THR A 3 1.31 -6.38 51.92
N ILE A 4 0.01 -6.24 52.00
CA ILE A 4 -0.97 -7.33 51.84
C ILE A 4 -0.99 -7.70 50.38
N ILE A 5 -0.35 -8.81 50.01
CA ILE A 5 -0.55 -9.45 48.69
C ILE A 5 -1.97 -9.98 48.65
N PRO A 6 -2.74 -9.75 47.58
CA PRO A 6 -4.14 -10.14 47.52
C PRO A 6 -4.26 -11.66 47.67
N THR A 7 -5.00 -12.10 48.67
CA THR A 7 -5.35 -13.49 48.98
C THR A 7 -6.01 -14.29 47.84
N ARG A 8 -6.12 -13.70 46.66
CA ARG A 8 -6.63 -14.33 45.46
C ARG A 8 -5.66 -15.30 44.79
N PHE A 9 -4.34 -15.16 45.01
CA PHE A 9 -3.32 -16.03 44.42
C PHE A 9 -3.34 -17.47 44.97
N ILE A 10 -3.68 -17.64 46.23
CA ILE A 10 -3.72 -18.97 46.87
C ILE A 10 -4.96 -19.78 46.44
N ARG A 11 -6.02 -19.14 45.94
CA ARG A 11 -7.24 -19.83 45.50
C ARG A 11 -7.21 -20.37 44.07
N ILE A 12 -6.30 -19.91 43.22
CA ILE A 12 -6.25 -20.34 41.81
C ILE A 12 -5.62 -21.72 41.67
N PHE A 13 -4.69 -22.09 42.58
CA PHE A 13 -4.09 -23.41 42.59
C PHE A 13 -4.83 -24.45 43.48
N TYR A 14 -5.92 -24.07 44.16
CA TYR A 14 -6.74 -24.95 44.94
C TYR A 14 -8.18 -24.96 44.41
N CYS A 15 -8.44 -25.80 43.41
CA CYS A 15 -9.80 -26.13 43.01
C CYS A 15 -10.19 -27.46 43.65
N PRO A 16 -11.08 -27.51 44.67
CA PRO A 16 -11.52 -28.78 45.21
C PRO A 16 -12.54 -29.40 44.23
N ALA A 17 -12.18 -30.54 43.68
CA ALA A 17 -13.13 -31.42 43.05
C ALA A 17 -14.20 -31.80 44.12
N GLN A 18 -15.45 -31.46 43.84
CA GLN A 18 -16.60 -31.93 44.65
C GLN A 18 -16.73 -33.44 44.53
N GLY A 19 -16.64 -34.13 45.63
CA GLY A 19 -17.18 -35.47 45.77
C GLY A 19 -16.39 -36.46 46.65
N LYS A 20 -16.83 -36.58 47.88
CA LYS A 20 -16.67 -37.72 48.80
C LYS A 20 -15.26 -38.01 49.33
N THR A 21 -15.04 -37.68 50.62
CA THR A 21 -13.99 -38.26 51.47
C THR A 21 -14.06 -39.79 51.47
N PRO A 22 -12.87 -40.43 51.43
CA PRO A 22 -12.49 -41.24 52.56
C PRO A 22 -11.07 -40.81 53.07
N GLU A 23 -10.96 -40.86 54.37
CA GLU A 23 -9.68 -40.76 55.08
C GLU A 23 -8.70 -41.79 54.51
N ALA A 24 -7.66 -41.28 53.82
CA ALA A 24 -6.47 -42.06 53.50
C ALA A 24 -5.26 -41.27 53.99
N SER A 25 -4.56 -41.87 54.88
CA SER A 25 -3.30 -41.50 55.47
C SER A 25 -2.35 -40.88 54.47
N LEU A 26 -1.93 -39.65 54.72
CA LEU A 26 -0.80 -38.98 54.09
C LEU A 26 0.51 -39.74 54.40
N HIS A 27 0.81 -40.74 53.58
CA HIS A 27 2.17 -41.22 53.50
C HIS A 27 2.86 -40.33 52.39
N HIS A 28 3.70 -39.42 52.85
CA HIS A 28 4.76 -38.83 52.02
C HIS A 28 5.69 -39.95 51.55
N PRO A 29 5.84 -40.25 50.26
CA PRO A 29 6.90 -41.06 49.78
C PRO A 29 8.10 -40.17 49.46
N PHE A 30 9.24 -40.48 50.10
CA PHE A 30 10.57 -40.00 49.79
C PHE A 30 10.95 -38.59 50.21
N THR A 31 11.32 -38.45 51.47
CA THR A 31 12.48 -37.63 51.81
C THR A 31 13.74 -38.44 51.47
N PRO A 32 14.54 -38.04 50.45
CA PRO A 32 15.81 -38.70 50.20
C PRO A 32 16.72 -38.44 51.38
N HIS A 33 17.40 -39.47 51.83
CA HIS A 33 18.48 -39.34 52.81
C HIS A 33 19.51 -38.32 52.31
N PRO A 34 19.99 -37.38 53.17
CA PRO A 34 21.11 -36.53 52.84
C PRO A 34 22.33 -37.45 52.64
N GLY A 35 22.91 -37.41 51.41
CA GLY A 35 24.06 -38.17 51.01
C GLY A 35 23.88 -39.25 49.94
N ALA A 36 22.75 -39.39 49.31
CA ALA A 36 22.61 -40.27 48.14
C ALA A 36 23.40 -39.71 46.91
N PRO A 37 24.16 -40.57 46.22
CA PRO A 37 24.99 -40.11 45.08
C PRO A 37 24.13 -39.50 43.96
N VAL A 38 24.46 -38.26 43.52
CA VAL A 38 23.80 -37.58 42.43
C VAL A 38 24.51 -37.93 41.13
N HIS A 39 23.85 -38.70 40.26
CA HIS A 39 24.44 -39.11 38.97
C HIS A 39 24.16 -38.13 37.86
N THR A 40 22.98 -37.50 37.84
CA THR A 40 22.58 -36.51 36.85
C THR A 40 22.23 -35.19 37.52
N LEU A 41 22.84 -34.09 37.04
CA LEU A 41 22.65 -32.73 37.52
C LEU A 41 21.96 -31.90 36.46
N ILE A 42 20.97 -31.12 36.80
CA ILE A 42 20.27 -30.18 35.91
C ILE A 42 20.53 -28.78 36.42
N THR A 43 20.95 -27.87 35.52
CA THR A 43 21.26 -26.48 35.86
C THR A 43 20.98 -25.52 34.70
N THR A 44 20.99 -24.22 34.99
CA THR A 44 20.90 -23.11 34.04
C THR A 44 21.93 -22.03 34.37
N HIS A 45 21.82 -20.83 33.81
CA HIS A 45 22.74 -19.73 34.08
C HIS A 45 22.46 -19.01 35.42
N GLN A 46 23.47 -18.26 35.96
CA GLN A 46 23.40 -17.59 37.28
C GLN A 46 22.26 -16.62 37.45
N ASN A 47 21.92 -15.89 36.37
CA ASN A 47 20.81 -14.94 36.37
C ASN A 47 19.55 -15.55 35.72
N ALA A 48 19.21 -16.78 36.13
CA ALA A 48 18.09 -17.51 35.54
C ALA A 48 16.83 -16.67 35.48
N ASP A 49 16.23 -16.59 34.26
CA ASP A 49 14.93 -16.02 33.98
C ASP A 49 13.84 -17.10 33.97
N LEU A 50 12.63 -16.76 33.56
CA LEU A 50 11.55 -17.75 33.55
C LEU A 50 11.76 -18.82 32.48
N ASP A 51 12.46 -18.52 31.34
CA ASP A 51 12.77 -19.55 30.36
C ASP A 51 13.79 -20.55 30.86
N GLY A 52 14.87 -20.08 31.48
CA GLY A 52 15.86 -20.96 32.15
C GLY A 52 15.22 -21.86 33.22
N ILE A 53 14.32 -21.30 34.06
CA ILE A 53 13.59 -22.03 35.08
C ILE A 53 12.63 -23.06 34.49
N ALA A 54 11.80 -22.65 33.54
CA ALA A 54 10.87 -23.51 32.83
C ALA A 54 11.59 -24.63 32.09
N SER A 55 12.73 -24.32 31.48
CA SER A 55 13.60 -25.27 30.79
C SER A 55 14.19 -26.30 31.75
N MET A 56 14.56 -25.91 33.01
CA MET A 56 14.96 -26.87 34.03
C MET A 56 13.83 -27.83 34.41
N LEU A 57 12.59 -27.37 34.51
CA LEU A 57 11.43 -28.24 34.73
C LEU A 57 11.24 -29.21 33.55
N ALA A 58 11.34 -28.72 32.32
CA ALA A 58 11.27 -29.56 31.13
C ALA A 58 12.39 -30.62 31.13
N ALA A 59 13.63 -30.21 31.50
CA ALA A 59 14.77 -31.14 31.67
C ALA A 59 14.51 -32.17 32.76
N LYS A 60 13.97 -31.78 33.91
CA LYS A 60 13.59 -32.73 34.96
C LYS A 60 12.59 -33.78 34.50
N LYS A 61 11.64 -33.40 33.61
CA LYS A 61 10.73 -34.36 32.99
C LYS A 61 11.42 -35.30 31.99
N LEU A 62 12.44 -34.82 31.29
CA LEU A 62 13.23 -35.66 30.37
C LEU A 62 14.23 -36.55 31.11
N TYR A 63 14.72 -36.12 32.28
CA TYR A 63 15.69 -36.79 33.14
C TYR A 63 15.10 -36.95 34.56
N PRO A 64 14.21 -37.91 34.82
CA PRO A 64 13.47 -38.01 36.08
C PRO A 64 14.37 -38.18 37.29
N GLU A 65 15.51 -38.87 37.13
CA GLU A 65 16.49 -39.09 38.22
C GLU A 65 17.44 -37.88 38.44
N GLY A 66 17.41 -36.88 37.50
CA GLY A 66 18.27 -35.69 37.60
C GLY A 66 17.88 -34.80 38.78
N ARG A 67 18.87 -34.22 39.45
CA ARG A 67 18.71 -33.26 40.54
C ARG A 67 18.93 -31.85 40.04
N ILE A 68 18.07 -30.91 40.41
CA ILE A 68 18.12 -29.52 39.98
C ILE A 68 18.98 -28.73 40.97
N VAL A 69 19.96 -27.98 40.42
CA VAL A 69 20.83 -27.06 41.13
C VAL A 69 20.82 -25.71 40.47
N LEU A 70 20.54 -24.68 41.25
CA LEU A 70 20.63 -23.29 40.78
C LEU A 70 22.02 -22.73 41.09
N PRO A 71 22.78 -22.26 40.09
CA PRO A 71 24.03 -21.55 40.28
C PRO A 71 23.70 -20.16 40.85
N GLY A 72 23.98 -19.93 42.15
CA GLY A 72 23.92 -18.67 42.88
C GLY A 72 23.02 -17.55 42.29
N SER A 73 21.73 -17.56 42.53
CA SER A 73 20.88 -16.50 42.06
C SER A 73 20.78 -15.36 43.07
N ASP A 74 21.30 -14.17 42.73
CA ASP A 74 21.18 -12.94 43.52
C ASP A 74 19.92 -12.11 43.21
N SER A 75 19.02 -12.56 42.34
CA SER A 75 17.78 -11.84 42.03
C SER A 75 16.76 -11.97 43.17
N PRO A 76 16.49 -10.91 43.97
CA PRO A 76 15.54 -10.95 45.08
C PRO A 76 14.09 -11.25 44.64
N GLN A 77 13.76 -10.92 43.38
CA GLN A 77 12.40 -11.05 42.84
C GLN A 77 12.09 -12.48 42.42
N LEU A 78 13.04 -13.18 41.82
CA LEU A 78 12.97 -14.61 41.54
C LEU A 78 12.94 -15.42 42.82
N ARG A 79 13.77 -15.05 43.84
CA ARG A 79 13.78 -15.67 45.16
C ARG A 79 12.40 -15.57 45.83
N HIS A 80 11.73 -14.44 45.76
CA HIS A 80 10.40 -14.22 46.35
C HIS A 80 9.30 -15.04 45.65
N PHE A 81 9.35 -15.09 44.29
CA PHE A 81 8.42 -15.86 43.47
C PHE A 81 8.60 -17.38 43.72
N PHE A 82 9.85 -17.85 43.74
CA PHE A 82 10.18 -19.25 44.05
C PHE A 82 9.71 -19.69 45.41
N VAL A 83 9.97 -18.88 46.45
CA VAL A 83 9.65 -19.24 47.83
C VAL A 83 8.14 -19.33 48.05
N GLN A 84 7.33 -18.60 47.33
CA GLN A 84 5.89 -18.53 47.56
C GLN A 84 5.05 -19.43 46.67
N SER A 85 5.51 -19.76 45.44
CA SER A 85 4.64 -20.33 44.42
C SER A 85 5.10 -21.61 43.72
N LEU A 86 6.42 -21.92 43.70
CA LEU A 86 6.97 -22.98 42.87
C LEU A 86 7.87 -23.98 43.60
N LEU A 87 8.22 -23.77 44.89
CA LEU A 87 9.06 -24.67 45.65
C LEU A 87 8.60 -26.15 45.65
N TYR A 88 7.31 -26.39 45.47
CA TYR A 88 6.77 -27.74 45.42
C TYR A 88 6.91 -28.41 44.04
N LEU A 89 7.19 -27.66 42.98
CA LEU A 89 7.45 -28.21 41.62
C LEU A 89 8.89 -28.66 41.43
N PHE A 90 9.81 -28.17 42.25
CA PHE A 90 11.25 -28.41 42.10
C PHE A 90 11.83 -29.11 43.32
N ASP A 91 12.56 -30.18 43.10
CA ASP A 91 13.42 -30.87 44.08
C ASP A 91 14.82 -30.21 44.00
N LEU A 92 14.94 -28.98 44.55
CA LEU A 92 16.16 -28.20 44.55
C LEU A 92 17.14 -28.67 45.62
N ILE A 93 18.39 -28.90 45.22
CA ILE A 93 19.50 -29.23 46.13
C ILE A 93 20.52 -28.09 46.07
N PRO A 94 21.00 -27.61 47.25
CA PRO A 94 22.13 -26.68 47.29
C PRO A 94 23.41 -27.34 46.75
N PHE A 95 24.19 -26.60 45.95
CA PHE A 95 25.47 -27.14 45.37
C PHE A 95 26.42 -27.74 46.43
N ARG A 96 26.50 -27.16 47.62
CA ARG A 96 27.30 -27.64 48.74
C ARG A 96 26.94 -29.05 49.22
N GLU A 97 25.75 -29.56 48.88
CA GLU A 97 25.31 -30.93 49.28
C GLU A 97 25.63 -31.96 48.20
N ILE A 98 26.17 -31.53 47.03
CA ILE A 98 26.57 -32.41 45.94
C ILE A 98 27.99 -32.88 46.13
N GLN A 99 28.20 -34.16 45.91
CA GLN A 99 29.55 -34.76 45.84
C GLN A 99 29.98 -34.73 44.34
N PRO A 100 30.90 -33.84 43.93
CA PRO A 100 31.28 -33.65 42.53
C PRO A 100 31.83 -34.89 41.84
N GLU A 101 32.30 -35.88 42.61
CA GLU A 101 32.85 -37.15 42.13
C GLU A 101 31.75 -38.14 41.69
N THR A 102 30.54 -37.96 42.16
CA THR A 102 29.39 -38.84 41.82
C THR A 102 28.65 -38.43 40.57
N VAL A 103 28.85 -37.21 40.09
CA VAL A 103 28.18 -36.67 38.92
C VAL A 103 28.75 -37.26 37.65
N ARG A 104 27.91 -37.87 36.82
CA ARG A 104 28.26 -38.48 35.53
C ARG A 104 27.67 -37.79 34.34
N CYS A 105 26.51 -37.12 34.52
CA CYS A 105 25.83 -36.38 33.48
C CYS A 105 25.42 -35.01 34.01
N MET A 106 25.62 -33.98 33.23
CA MET A 106 25.17 -32.61 33.52
C MET A 106 24.32 -32.09 32.39
N VAL A 107 23.09 -31.72 32.70
CA VAL A 107 22.12 -31.13 31.78
C VAL A 107 22.12 -29.65 32.02
N ILE A 108 22.55 -28.90 31.02
CA ILE A 108 22.62 -27.45 31.05
C ILE A 108 21.53 -26.90 30.11
N VAL A 109 20.68 -25.99 30.60
CA VAL A 109 19.64 -25.38 29.81
C VAL A 109 19.85 -23.86 29.73
N ASP A 110 19.51 -23.29 28.59
CA ASP A 110 19.48 -21.86 28.33
C ASP A 110 20.84 -21.15 28.44
N THR A 111 21.90 -21.89 28.26
CA THR A 111 23.28 -21.37 28.10
C THR A 111 24.26 -22.41 27.60
N ARG A 112 25.29 -21.94 26.88
CA ARG A 112 26.45 -22.75 26.40
C ARG A 112 27.77 -22.23 26.91
N GLN A 113 27.77 -21.31 27.90
CA GLN A 113 28.94 -20.63 28.39
C GLN A 113 29.25 -21.08 29.83
N ALA A 114 30.49 -21.56 30.06
CA ALA A 114 30.94 -22.02 31.37
C ALA A 114 30.89 -20.90 32.42
N GLU A 115 31.26 -19.68 32.04
CA GLU A 115 31.21 -18.52 32.95
C GLU A 115 29.79 -18.24 33.47
N ARG A 116 28.75 -18.46 32.67
CA ARG A 116 27.38 -18.22 33.06
C ARG A 116 26.82 -19.21 34.08
N ILE A 117 27.40 -20.41 34.20
CA ILE A 117 26.98 -21.42 35.21
C ILE A 117 27.76 -21.33 36.52
N GLY A 118 28.66 -20.35 36.68
CA GLY A 118 29.30 -19.96 37.93
C GLY A 118 30.06 -21.10 38.61
N GLU A 119 29.75 -21.39 39.90
CA GLU A 119 30.43 -22.44 40.71
C GLU A 119 30.34 -23.83 40.10
N LEU A 120 29.44 -24.09 39.17
CA LEU A 120 29.29 -25.37 38.47
C LEU A 120 30.25 -25.53 37.27
N ALA A 121 30.88 -24.45 36.80
CA ALA A 121 31.76 -24.47 35.63
C ALA A 121 32.91 -25.48 35.73
N PRO A 122 33.63 -25.61 36.87
CA PRO A 122 34.69 -26.62 37.03
C PRO A 122 34.20 -28.07 36.88
N LEU A 123 32.94 -28.33 37.21
CA LEU A 123 32.31 -29.64 37.07
C LEU A 123 31.96 -29.94 35.61
N ALA A 124 31.43 -28.95 34.88
CA ALA A 124 31.11 -29.06 33.47
C ALA A 124 32.32 -29.23 32.55
N LEU A 125 33.51 -28.79 33.01
CA LEU A 125 34.77 -28.93 32.27
C LEU A 125 35.50 -30.25 32.54
N LYS A 126 35.00 -31.14 33.42
CA LYS A 126 35.60 -32.46 33.66
C LYS A 126 35.32 -33.40 32.49
N LYS A 127 36.35 -34.13 32.05
CA LYS A 127 36.27 -35.06 30.91
C LYS A 127 35.43 -36.32 31.15
N ASP A 128 35.14 -36.65 32.40
CA ASP A 128 34.35 -37.80 32.81
C ASP A 128 32.88 -37.47 33.10
N VAL A 129 32.47 -36.24 32.83
CA VAL A 129 31.09 -35.78 32.94
C VAL A 129 30.49 -35.60 31.54
N GLU A 130 29.41 -36.30 31.26
CA GLU A 130 28.66 -36.18 30.00
C GLU A 130 27.81 -34.91 30.01
N LEU A 131 27.99 -34.02 29.02
CA LEU A 131 27.27 -32.76 28.92
C LEU A 131 26.12 -32.83 27.92
N HIS A 132 24.89 -32.57 28.37
CA HIS A 132 23.73 -32.41 27.56
C HIS A 132 23.29 -30.95 27.63
N ILE A 133 23.26 -30.25 26.47
CA ILE A 133 22.97 -28.81 26.41
C ILE A 133 21.73 -28.55 25.54
N TYR A 134 20.81 -27.73 26.07
CA TYR A 134 19.63 -27.26 25.39
C TYR A 134 19.65 -25.73 25.42
N ASP A 135 19.76 -25.07 24.26
CA ASP A 135 19.93 -23.62 24.20
C ASP A 135 19.48 -23.03 22.89
N HIS A 136 18.65 -21.99 22.96
CA HIS A 136 18.10 -21.27 21.80
C HIS A 136 18.96 -20.09 21.33
N HIS A 137 19.96 -19.69 22.08
CA HIS A 137 20.81 -18.57 21.75
C HIS A 137 21.63 -18.82 20.47
N PRO A 138 21.85 -17.78 19.60
CA PRO A 138 22.67 -17.91 18.39
C PRO A 138 24.13 -18.25 18.76
N GLU A 139 24.84 -18.87 17.82
CA GLU A 139 26.25 -19.30 18.01
C GLU A 139 27.19 -18.11 18.18
N THR A 140 27.38 -17.65 19.42
CA THR A 140 28.33 -16.56 19.74
C THR A 140 29.41 -17.00 20.66
N SER A 141 30.08 -17.89 20.77
CA SER A 141 31.10 -18.40 21.69
C SER A 141 30.60 -19.54 22.60
N THR A 142 30.79 -20.74 22.16
CA THR A 142 30.67 -21.94 22.99
C THR A 142 32.03 -22.33 23.55
N ASP A 143 32.16 -22.38 24.88
CA ASP A 143 33.34 -22.90 25.58
C ASP A 143 33.08 -24.25 26.26
N LEU A 144 31.86 -24.80 26.13
CA LEU A 144 31.47 -26.11 26.62
C LEU A 144 31.29 -27.09 25.47
N GLU A 145 32.05 -28.15 25.43
CA GLU A 145 31.91 -29.26 24.47
C GLU A 145 30.78 -30.20 24.89
N ALA A 146 29.63 -30.11 24.24
CA ALA A 146 28.46 -30.92 24.54
C ALA A 146 28.55 -32.32 23.93
N HIS A 147 28.25 -33.36 24.69
CA HIS A 147 28.03 -34.71 24.18
C HIS A 147 26.67 -34.86 23.49
N HIS A 148 25.69 -34.12 23.97
CA HIS A 148 24.36 -34.01 23.34
C HIS A 148 23.95 -32.52 23.28
N LEU A 149 23.81 -32.00 22.09
CA LEU A 149 23.43 -30.61 21.86
C LEU A 149 22.10 -30.53 21.12
N VAL A 150 21.14 -29.84 21.72
CA VAL A 150 19.89 -29.43 21.05
C VAL A 150 19.90 -27.91 21.04
N ALA A 151 20.21 -27.36 19.87
CA ALA A 151 20.29 -25.91 19.67
C ALA A 151 19.52 -25.48 18.41
N GLY A 152 19.06 -24.27 18.40
CA GLY A 152 18.35 -23.69 17.23
C GLY A 152 17.81 -22.30 17.52
N GLU A 153 17.73 -21.47 16.49
CA GLU A 153 17.13 -20.12 16.59
C GLU A 153 15.62 -20.25 16.79
N ARG A 154 15.19 -20.18 18.05
CA ARG A 154 13.79 -20.17 18.51
C ARG A 154 13.60 -19.03 19.48
N GLY A 155 12.34 -18.68 19.76
CA GLY A 155 12.04 -17.62 20.71
C GLY A 155 12.39 -17.95 22.15
N ALA A 156 12.45 -19.24 22.52
CA ALA A 156 12.76 -19.71 23.88
C ALA A 156 13.37 -21.11 23.88
N THR A 157 14.17 -21.46 24.91
CA THR A 157 14.72 -22.79 25.09
C THR A 157 13.62 -23.82 25.37
N VAL A 158 12.57 -23.47 26.09
CA VAL A 158 11.38 -24.34 26.28
C VAL A 158 10.80 -24.79 24.93
N THR A 159 10.82 -23.94 23.92
CA THR A 159 10.31 -24.29 22.58
C THR A 159 11.08 -25.45 21.95
N LEU A 160 12.38 -25.54 22.18
CA LEU A 160 13.22 -26.67 21.73
C LEU A 160 12.89 -27.96 22.49
N MET A 161 12.48 -27.85 23.76
CA MET A 161 12.26 -29.00 24.65
C MET A 161 10.85 -29.59 24.53
N VAL A 162 9.83 -28.78 24.15
CA VAL A 162 8.45 -29.24 24.00
C VAL A 162 8.31 -30.42 23.00
N PRO A 163 8.92 -30.42 21.81
CA PRO A 163 8.87 -31.57 20.90
C PRO A 163 9.44 -32.85 21.49
N LEU A 164 10.46 -32.74 22.37
CA LEU A 164 11.03 -33.89 23.05
C LEU A 164 10.07 -34.47 24.10
N LEU A 165 9.37 -33.61 24.83
CA LEU A 165 8.32 -34.04 25.76
C LEU A 165 7.17 -34.72 25.03
N GLN A 166 6.76 -34.19 23.87
CA GLN A 166 5.74 -34.77 23.00
C GLN A 166 6.15 -36.16 22.50
N THR A 167 7.36 -36.29 21.97
CA THR A 167 7.86 -37.56 21.39
C THR A 167 7.94 -38.67 22.44
N ARG A 168 8.27 -38.31 23.70
CA ARG A 168 8.31 -39.26 24.83
C ARG A 168 6.94 -39.43 25.50
N ASN A 169 5.86 -38.85 24.99
CA ASN A 169 4.49 -38.87 25.55
C ASN A 169 4.43 -38.46 27.05
N ILE A 170 5.27 -37.47 27.43
CA ILE A 170 5.33 -36.99 28.81
C ILE A 170 4.12 -36.06 29.05
N ARG A 171 3.27 -36.37 30.03
CA ARG A 171 2.17 -35.54 30.46
C ARG A 171 2.65 -34.53 31.48
N LEU A 172 2.12 -33.31 31.34
CA LEU A 172 2.37 -32.22 32.28
C LEU A 172 1.11 -31.98 33.10
N THR A 173 1.31 -31.56 34.37
CA THR A 173 0.21 -30.98 35.13
C THR A 173 -0.13 -29.60 34.62
N PRO A 174 -1.32 -29.04 34.87
CA PRO A 174 -1.67 -27.68 34.45
C PRO A 174 -0.69 -26.61 34.96
N GLU A 175 -0.15 -26.79 36.15
CA GLU A 175 0.84 -25.90 36.75
C GLU A 175 2.18 -25.96 36.03
N GLU A 176 2.67 -27.17 35.73
CA GLU A 176 3.88 -27.36 34.92
C GLU A 176 3.73 -26.78 33.51
N ALA A 177 2.63 -27.06 32.85
CA ALA A 177 2.34 -26.51 31.54
C ALA A 177 2.26 -24.97 31.56
N THR A 178 1.69 -24.38 32.64
CA THR A 178 1.64 -22.94 32.85
C THR A 178 3.01 -22.33 33.02
N LEU A 179 3.88 -22.96 33.80
CA LEU A 179 5.27 -22.50 33.99
C LEU A 179 6.07 -22.56 32.68
N LEU A 180 5.94 -23.65 31.91
CA LEU A 180 6.58 -23.74 30.59
C LEU A 180 6.09 -22.65 29.64
N ALA A 181 4.79 -22.35 29.64
CA ALA A 181 4.22 -21.27 28.87
C ALA A 181 4.77 -19.89 29.28
N MET A 182 4.98 -19.64 30.59
CA MET A 182 5.60 -18.41 31.09
C MET A 182 7.00 -18.19 30.50
N GLY A 183 7.85 -19.23 30.42
CA GLY A 183 9.16 -19.12 29.78
C GLY A 183 9.07 -18.64 28.34
N ILE A 184 8.22 -19.27 27.53
CA ILE A 184 8.04 -18.85 26.12
C ILE A 184 7.52 -17.40 26.04
N PHE A 185 6.55 -17.01 26.87
CA PHE A 185 5.98 -15.66 26.85
C PHE A 185 6.99 -14.58 27.26
N GLU A 186 7.86 -14.87 28.24
CA GLU A 186 8.87 -13.91 28.69
C GLU A 186 9.89 -13.64 27.59
N ASP A 187 10.50 -14.66 27.04
CA ASP A 187 11.59 -14.54 26.06
C ASP A 187 11.12 -14.02 24.70
N THR A 188 9.88 -14.33 24.33
CA THR A 188 9.26 -13.79 23.13
C THR A 188 8.60 -12.44 23.34
N SER A 189 8.76 -11.81 24.52
CA SER A 189 8.08 -10.55 24.87
C SER A 189 6.59 -10.61 24.56
N HIS A 190 5.89 -11.60 25.03
CA HIS A 190 4.47 -11.88 24.77
C HIS A 190 4.19 -12.16 23.30
N LEU A 191 5.05 -12.92 22.63
CA LEU A 191 4.98 -13.27 21.19
C LEU A 191 5.08 -12.06 20.24
N THR A 192 5.64 -10.97 20.71
CA THR A 192 5.79 -9.72 19.94
C THR A 192 7.24 -9.39 19.58
N SER A 193 8.19 -10.21 20.01
CA SER A 193 9.61 -10.08 19.68
C SER A 193 9.90 -10.49 18.23
N THR A 194 10.98 -9.94 17.67
CA THR A 194 11.44 -10.27 16.31
C THR A 194 11.98 -11.69 16.17
N ASN A 195 12.37 -12.31 17.28
CA ASN A 195 12.85 -13.70 17.35
C ASN A 195 11.74 -14.72 17.59
N THR A 196 10.47 -14.28 17.69
CA THR A 196 9.33 -15.21 17.82
C THR A 196 9.15 -16.01 16.53
N THR A 197 9.07 -17.33 16.66
CA THR A 197 8.93 -18.27 15.54
C THR A 197 7.56 -18.97 15.53
N ALA A 198 7.24 -19.67 14.46
CA ALA A 198 6.01 -20.47 14.38
C ALA A 198 6.01 -21.61 15.40
N GLU A 199 7.19 -22.17 15.69
CA GLU A 199 7.39 -23.27 16.64
C GLU A 199 7.10 -22.84 18.09
N ASP A 200 7.32 -21.55 18.43
CA ASP A 200 6.94 -21.03 19.75
C ASP A 200 5.42 -21.05 19.93
N LEU A 201 4.67 -20.70 18.88
CA LEU A 201 3.21 -20.76 18.88
C LEU A 201 2.71 -22.22 18.94
N GLU A 202 3.36 -23.15 18.22
CA GLU A 202 3.01 -24.57 18.25
C GLU A 202 3.27 -25.19 19.61
N ALA A 203 4.40 -24.85 20.24
CA ALA A 203 4.74 -25.26 21.59
C ALA A 203 3.71 -24.75 22.60
N LEU A 204 3.35 -23.47 22.54
CA LEU A 204 2.30 -22.89 23.37
C LEU A 204 0.95 -23.55 23.14
N ALA A 205 0.57 -23.81 21.88
CA ALA A 205 -0.68 -24.49 21.58
C ALA A 205 -0.75 -25.90 22.23
N TRP A 206 0.39 -26.61 22.27
CA TRP A 206 0.46 -27.89 22.95
C TRP A 206 0.39 -27.72 24.48
N LEU A 207 1.09 -26.77 25.06
CA LEU A 207 1.05 -26.47 26.49
C LEU A 207 -0.38 -26.10 26.94
N VAL A 208 -1.12 -25.34 26.15
CA VAL A 208 -2.53 -25.05 26.43
C VAL A 208 -3.38 -26.31 26.41
N ARG A 209 -3.12 -27.26 25.49
CA ARG A 209 -3.80 -28.57 25.48
C ARG A 209 -3.44 -29.43 26.71
N GLN A 210 -2.24 -29.23 27.31
CA GLN A 210 -1.86 -29.84 28.57
C GLN A 210 -2.46 -29.13 29.80
N GLY A 211 -3.17 -28.01 29.60
CA GLY A 211 -3.87 -27.29 30.67
C GLY A 211 -3.18 -26.02 31.16
N ALA A 212 -2.24 -25.47 30.39
CA ALA A 212 -1.63 -24.18 30.73
C ALA A 212 -2.68 -23.06 30.86
N HIS A 213 -2.61 -22.32 31.98
CA HIS A 213 -3.55 -21.26 32.32
C HIS A 213 -3.04 -19.88 31.91
N LEU A 214 -3.38 -19.43 30.72
CA LEU A 214 -2.87 -18.17 30.13
C LEU A 214 -3.20 -16.91 30.94
N PRO A 215 -4.36 -16.78 31.60
CA PRO A 215 -4.60 -15.63 32.49
C PRO A 215 -3.54 -15.51 33.59
N THR A 216 -3.14 -16.62 34.22
CA THR A 216 -2.06 -16.62 35.23
C THR A 216 -0.73 -16.21 34.62
N VAL A 217 -0.43 -16.62 33.38
CA VAL A 217 0.76 -16.16 32.66
C VAL A 217 0.75 -14.64 32.51
N GLY A 218 -0.38 -14.08 32.08
CA GLY A 218 -0.57 -12.63 31.96
C GLY A 218 -0.40 -11.89 33.28
N ASP A 219 -1.01 -12.38 34.34
CA ASP A 219 -0.93 -11.75 35.67
C ASP A 219 0.49 -11.76 36.26
N VAL A 220 1.23 -12.86 36.09
CA VAL A 220 2.63 -13.00 36.58
C VAL A 220 3.59 -12.12 35.77
N LEU A 221 3.41 -12.05 34.45
CA LEU A 221 4.26 -11.26 33.57
C LEU A 221 3.88 -9.77 33.53
N ALA A 222 2.70 -9.38 33.99
CA ALA A 222 2.28 -8.00 34.16
C ALA A 222 3.03 -7.37 35.32
N ARG A 223 4.24 -6.86 35.04
CA ARG A 223 5.02 -6.11 36.04
C ARG A 223 4.32 -4.78 36.34
N GLU A 224 3.69 -4.67 37.53
CA GLU A 224 3.26 -3.38 38.07
C GLU A 224 4.48 -2.62 38.62
N LEU A 225 4.47 -1.29 38.41
CA LEU A 225 5.51 -0.41 38.96
C LEU A 225 5.29 -0.29 40.47
N ASP A 226 6.32 -0.53 41.25
CA ASP A 226 6.30 -0.21 42.66
C ASP A 226 6.36 1.33 42.89
N PRO A 227 6.00 1.82 44.06
CA PRO A 227 6.01 3.27 44.36
C PRO A 227 7.39 3.94 44.18
N GLY A 228 8.49 3.22 44.32
CA GLY A 228 9.86 3.69 44.08
C GLY A 228 10.11 3.85 42.58
N GLN A 229 9.79 2.80 41.80
CA GLN A 229 9.90 2.81 40.35
C GLN A 229 9.01 3.87 39.68
N LEU A 230 7.81 4.11 40.23
CA LEU A 230 6.92 5.17 39.76
C LEU A 230 7.51 6.58 40.00
N ARG A 231 8.17 6.80 41.17
CA ARG A 231 8.88 8.07 41.43
C ARG A 231 10.04 8.26 40.45
N LEU A 232 10.84 7.20 40.22
CA LEU A 232 11.94 7.25 39.24
C LEU A 232 11.45 7.54 37.82
N LEU A 233 10.36 6.90 37.41
CA LEU A 233 9.77 7.15 36.10
C LEU A 233 9.29 8.60 35.97
N ASN A 234 8.70 9.20 37.00
CA ASN A 234 8.32 10.61 37.00
C ASN A 234 9.56 11.52 36.93
N GLU A 235 10.63 11.23 37.68
CA GLU A 235 11.88 11.98 37.60
C GLU A 235 12.52 11.87 36.20
N MET A 236 12.44 10.70 35.55
CA MET A 236 12.86 10.52 34.16
C MET A 236 12.04 11.39 33.20
N LEU A 237 10.71 11.47 33.37
CA LEU A 237 9.83 12.31 32.58
C LEU A 237 10.16 13.79 32.75
N ASP A 238 10.33 14.26 34.00
CA ASP A 238 10.60 15.65 34.32
C ASP A 238 11.98 16.13 33.83
N SER A 239 12.98 15.22 33.82
CA SER A 239 14.34 15.51 33.38
C SER A 239 14.59 15.25 31.89
N ALA A 240 13.61 14.74 31.17
CA ALA A 240 13.74 14.39 29.76
C ALA A 240 14.03 15.62 28.88
N SER A 241 15.07 15.54 28.09
CA SER A 241 15.46 16.56 27.14
C SER A 241 15.72 15.92 25.77
N GLU A 242 15.22 16.53 24.71
CA GLU A 242 15.44 16.08 23.35
C GLU A 242 16.66 16.77 22.74
N LEU A 243 17.54 15.97 22.16
CA LEU A 243 18.72 16.37 21.42
C LEU A 243 18.56 15.93 19.97
N SER A 244 18.70 16.85 19.02
CA SER A 244 18.75 16.48 17.60
C SER A 244 20.20 16.20 17.18
N VAL A 245 20.50 14.93 16.87
CA VAL A 245 21.82 14.53 16.35
C VAL A 245 21.67 14.17 14.88
N HIS A 246 22.22 14.98 14.00
CA HIS A 246 22.13 14.82 12.54
C HIS A 246 20.70 14.60 12.03
N GLY A 247 19.72 15.33 12.63
CA GLY A 247 18.31 15.22 12.31
C GLY A 247 17.60 13.99 12.91
N THR A 248 18.24 13.24 13.80
CA THR A 248 17.63 12.16 14.55
C THR A 248 17.34 12.62 15.98
N PRO A 249 16.09 12.56 16.47
CA PRO A 249 15.78 12.89 17.84
C PRO A 249 16.30 11.82 18.80
N VAL A 250 17.10 12.24 19.76
CA VAL A 250 17.64 11.43 20.84
C VAL A 250 17.16 12.02 22.16
N VAL A 251 16.48 11.25 22.98
CA VAL A 251 16.03 11.71 24.29
C VAL A 251 17.06 11.33 25.35
N LEU A 252 17.46 12.31 26.16
CA LEU A 252 18.32 12.14 27.33
C LEU A 252 17.49 12.39 28.57
N THR A 253 17.59 11.51 29.57
CA THR A 253 16.95 11.69 30.86
C THR A 253 17.95 11.43 31.99
N ARG A 254 17.75 12.10 33.12
CA ARG A 254 18.68 12.11 34.23
C ARG A 254 17.97 11.79 35.55
N ILE A 255 18.57 10.93 36.36
CA ILE A 255 18.15 10.70 37.74
C ILE A 255 19.36 10.75 38.65
N SER A 256 19.16 11.21 39.89
CA SER A 256 20.21 11.25 40.92
C SER A 256 19.65 10.77 42.23
N GLN A 257 20.16 9.64 42.72
CA GLN A 257 19.80 9.05 43.99
C GLN A 257 21.06 8.61 44.78
N GLU A 258 20.95 8.50 46.11
CA GLU A 258 22.04 8.06 46.94
C GLU A 258 22.18 6.53 46.92
N GLU A 259 21.04 5.80 46.89
CA GLU A 259 21.01 4.34 46.90
C GLU A 259 20.81 3.76 45.50
N TYR A 260 21.31 2.58 45.23
CA TYR A 260 21.13 1.85 43.99
C TYR A 260 19.67 1.41 43.81
N ALA A 261 19.06 1.76 42.70
CA ALA A 261 17.74 1.28 42.31
C ALA A 261 17.85 0.18 41.24
N PRO A 262 17.32 -1.02 41.51
CA PRO A 262 17.32 -2.09 40.52
C PRO A 262 16.35 -1.81 39.36
N ASP A 263 16.50 -2.57 38.26
CA ASP A 263 15.57 -2.60 37.11
C ASP A 263 15.44 -1.30 36.32
N LEU A 264 16.45 -0.44 36.31
CA LEU A 264 16.42 0.81 35.49
C LEU A 264 16.21 0.53 34.01
N ALA A 265 16.75 -0.57 33.48
CA ALA A 265 16.53 -0.95 32.07
C ALA A 265 15.05 -1.20 31.73
N PHE A 266 14.29 -1.71 32.69
CA PHE A 266 12.83 -1.88 32.56
C PHE A 266 12.13 -0.51 32.53
N LEU A 267 12.53 0.43 33.40
CA LEU A 267 11.99 1.80 33.38
C LEU A 267 12.27 2.54 32.08
N VAL A 268 13.50 2.40 31.53
CA VAL A 268 13.89 2.95 30.23
C VAL A 268 12.99 2.37 29.12
N HIS A 269 12.76 1.07 29.11
CA HIS A 269 11.87 0.44 28.13
C HIS A 269 10.42 0.92 28.26
N ARG A 270 9.92 1.05 29.49
CA ARG A 270 8.57 1.53 29.78
C ARG A 270 8.39 2.97 29.33
N PHE A 271 9.36 3.84 29.62
CA PHE A 271 9.37 5.24 29.20
C PHE A 271 9.35 5.37 27.68
N MET A 272 10.21 4.65 26.97
CA MET A 272 10.22 4.64 25.50
C MET A 272 8.88 4.23 24.88
N ARG A 273 8.15 3.28 25.52
CA ARG A 273 6.83 2.87 25.04
C ARG A 273 5.76 3.92 25.28
N MET A 274 5.78 4.60 26.42
CA MET A 274 4.80 5.62 26.81
C MET A 274 4.90 6.83 25.88
N GLU A 275 6.10 7.36 25.66
CA GLU A 275 6.36 8.57 24.89
C GLU A 275 6.69 8.31 23.41
N LYS A 276 6.61 7.07 22.95
CA LYS A 276 6.93 6.65 21.57
C LYS A 276 8.34 7.06 21.09
N ILE A 277 9.30 7.10 22.00
CA ILE A 277 10.68 7.51 21.74
C ILE A 277 11.41 6.44 20.91
N SER A 278 12.21 6.89 19.93
CA SER A 278 13.01 6.00 19.08
C SER A 278 14.38 5.71 19.66
N VAL A 279 15.02 6.68 20.32
CA VAL A 279 16.33 6.54 20.99
C VAL A 279 16.29 7.24 22.34
N LEU A 280 16.63 6.52 23.40
CA LEU A 280 16.64 7.02 24.77
C LEU A 280 17.93 6.64 25.48
N PHE A 281 18.54 7.61 26.16
CA PHE A 281 19.64 7.39 27.09
C PHE A 281 19.23 7.89 28.48
N LEU A 282 19.40 7.02 29.48
CA LEU A 282 19.27 7.36 30.90
C LEU A 282 20.67 7.48 31.51
N LEU A 283 20.92 8.62 32.15
CA LEU A 283 22.09 8.84 33.00
C LEU A 283 21.63 8.82 34.46
N ALA A 284 22.00 7.79 35.19
CA ALA A 284 21.60 7.61 36.58
C ALA A 284 22.82 7.70 37.52
N ARG A 285 22.84 8.69 38.39
CA ARG A 285 23.87 8.77 39.47
C ARG A 285 23.37 8.02 40.71
N MET A 286 24.05 6.93 41.08
CA MET A 286 23.72 6.08 42.21
C MET A 286 25.01 5.50 42.83
N ASP A 287 25.10 5.37 44.15
CA ASP A 287 26.26 4.84 44.84
C ASP A 287 27.60 5.49 44.45
N GLY A 288 27.59 6.81 44.15
CA GLY A 288 28.76 7.53 43.70
C GLY A 288 29.27 7.20 42.31
N LYS A 289 28.52 6.45 41.52
CA LYS A 289 28.78 6.04 40.12
C LYS A 289 27.72 6.61 39.19
N VAL A 290 28.05 6.68 37.91
CA VAL A 290 27.09 7.00 36.87
C VAL A 290 26.77 5.76 36.07
N HIS A 291 25.51 5.35 36.07
CA HIS A 291 24.99 4.27 35.25
C HIS A 291 24.40 4.90 33.98
N LEU A 292 24.95 4.53 32.83
CA LEU A 292 24.46 4.94 31.52
C LEU A 292 23.71 3.75 30.89
N ILE A 293 22.44 3.94 30.59
CA ILE A 293 21.60 2.93 29.95
C ILE A 293 21.04 3.50 28.67
N GLY A 294 21.25 2.84 27.54
CA GLY A 294 20.77 3.25 26.24
C GLY A 294 19.86 2.20 25.58
N ARG A 295 18.86 2.68 24.87
CA ARG A 295 18.03 1.86 24.00
C ARG A 295 17.70 2.58 22.68
N SER A 296 17.66 1.81 21.59
CA SER A 296 17.29 2.30 20.26
C SER A 296 16.34 1.31 19.57
N ARG A 297 15.38 1.88 18.79
CA ARG A 297 14.56 1.14 17.82
C ARG A 297 15.04 1.34 16.38
N LEU A 298 16.08 2.17 16.20
CA LEU A 298 16.61 2.51 14.89
C LEU A 298 17.69 1.49 14.48
N PRO A 299 17.57 0.84 13.32
CA PRO A 299 18.48 -0.22 12.90
C PRO A 299 19.92 0.27 12.64
N TYR A 300 20.09 1.58 12.41
CA TYR A 300 21.39 2.19 12.15
C TYR A 300 22.07 2.77 13.41
N MET A 301 21.44 2.68 14.57
CA MET A 301 21.98 3.15 15.85
C MET A 301 22.40 1.95 16.71
N ASP A 302 23.71 1.68 16.75
CA ASP A 302 24.28 0.60 17.58
C ASP A 302 24.57 1.10 19.01
N ILE A 303 23.65 0.82 19.94
CA ILE A 303 23.81 1.16 21.35
C ILE A 303 25.01 0.43 21.98
N GLY A 304 25.26 -0.82 21.59
CA GLY A 304 26.42 -1.57 22.09
C GLY A 304 27.74 -0.88 21.72
N ALA A 305 27.84 -0.30 20.51
CA ALA A 305 29.01 0.49 20.12
C ALA A 305 29.18 1.73 21.01
N VAL A 306 28.09 2.44 21.32
CA VAL A 306 28.13 3.59 22.25
C VAL A 306 28.60 3.15 23.63
N MET A 307 28.05 2.05 24.18
CA MET A 307 28.38 1.59 25.51
C MET A 307 29.85 1.12 25.66
N ARG A 308 30.40 0.53 24.60
CA ARG A 308 31.84 0.14 24.60
C ARG A 308 32.79 1.31 24.80
N HIS A 309 32.44 2.53 24.39
CA HIS A 309 33.22 3.75 24.65
C HIS A 309 33.23 4.15 26.15
N PHE A 310 32.30 3.63 26.93
CA PHE A 310 32.19 3.86 28.35
C PHE A 310 32.53 2.57 29.16
N ASP A 311 33.33 1.67 28.59
CA ASP A 311 33.72 0.37 29.19
C ASP A 311 32.50 -0.49 29.58
N GLY A 312 31.40 -0.33 28.84
CA GLY A 312 30.17 -1.08 29.02
C GLY A 312 29.96 -2.13 27.93
N GLY A 313 28.74 -2.66 27.87
CA GLY A 313 28.36 -3.69 26.92
C GLY A 313 26.90 -3.63 26.51
N GLY A 314 26.53 -4.49 25.58
CA GLY A 314 25.17 -4.62 25.08
C GLY A 314 25.11 -5.00 23.60
N HIS A 315 23.90 -4.99 23.06
CA HIS A 315 23.58 -5.28 21.66
C HIS A 315 23.24 -4.00 20.91
N SER A 316 23.02 -4.07 19.62
CA SER A 316 22.66 -2.91 18.79
C SER A 316 21.43 -2.14 19.29
N ALA A 317 20.43 -2.84 19.86
CA ALA A 317 19.20 -2.22 20.34
C ALA A 317 19.24 -1.75 21.80
N ALA A 318 20.12 -2.27 22.65
CA ALA A 318 20.18 -1.96 24.08
C ALA A 318 21.56 -2.22 24.67
N GLY A 319 21.97 -1.41 25.63
CA GLY A 319 23.23 -1.57 26.33
C GLY A 319 23.29 -0.74 27.60
N ALA A 320 24.30 -1.03 28.45
CA ALA A 320 24.55 -0.31 29.69
C ALA A 320 26.06 -0.20 29.97
N ALA A 321 26.42 0.86 30.67
CA ALA A 321 27.78 1.09 31.18
C ALA A 321 27.73 1.62 32.63
N THR A 322 28.73 1.30 33.42
CA THR A 322 28.88 1.83 34.79
C THR A 322 30.18 2.60 34.91
N ILE A 323 30.09 3.90 35.00
CA ILE A 323 31.20 4.85 34.94
C ILE A 323 31.57 5.30 36.35
N ARG A 324 32.83 5.18 36.67
CA ARG A 324 33.38 5.58 37.96
C ARG A 324 34.20 6.87 37.84
N ASN A 325 34.29 7.62 38.92
CA ASN A 325 35.12 8.83 39.01
C ASN A 325 34.76 9.95 38.00
N GLN A 326 33.53 10.00 37.48
CA GLN A 326 33.03 11.06 36.63
C GLN A 326 31.69 11.59 37.13
N THR A 327 31.44 12.86 36.90
CA THR A 327 30.14 13.48 37.19
C THR A 327 29.15 13.19 36.09
N LEU A 328 27.86 13.29 36.40
CA LEU A 328 26.77 13.13 35.40
C LEU A 328 26.94 14.07 34.20
N ALA A 329 27.29 15.33 34.43
CA ALA A 329 27.52 16.30 33.37
C ALA A 329 28.72 15.98 32.47
N GLN A 330 29.81 15.37 33.03
CA GLN A 330 30.95 14.94 32.23
C GLN A 330 30.59 13.81 31.30
N VAL A 331 29.88 12.78 31.82
CA VAL A 331 29.40 11.66 31.02
C VAL A 331 28.41 12.14 29.95
N GLU A 332 27.53 13.06 30.27
CA GLU A 332 26.58 13.65 29.31
C GLU A 332 27.29 14.38 28.17
N ASN A 333 28.27 15.21 28.45
CA ASN A 333 29.05 15.90 27.41
C ASN A 333 29.83 14.90 26.53
N GLN A 334 30.43 13.88 27.13
CA GLN A 334 31.11 12.84 26.36
C GLN A 334 30.13 12.06 25.46
N LEU A 335 28.96 11.71 26.00
CA LEU A 335 27.91 11.04 25.23
C LEU A 335 27.44 11.92 24.06
N HIS A 336 27.25 13.21 24.32
CA HIS A 336 26.83 14.18 23.28
C HIS A 336 27.86 14.23 22.12
N THR A 337 29.16 14.36 22.45
CA THR A 337 30.22 14.37 21.45
C THR A 337 30.25 13.05 20.68
N LEU A 338 30.21 11.93 21.38
CA LEU A 338 30.25 10.60 20.79
C LEU A 338 29.06 10.32 19.86
N LEU A 339 27.86 10.77 20.25
CA LEU A 339 26.66 10.58 19.40
C LEU A 339 26.81 11.37 18.07
N HIS A 340 27.41 12.57 18.10
CA HIS A 340 27.70 13.33 16.87
C HIS A 340 28.78 12.66 16.00
N GLU A 341 29.68 11.86 16.59
CA GLU A 341 30.73 11.15 15.84
C GLU A 341 30.20 9.83 15.22
N ILE A 342 29.40 9.08 15.97
CA ILE A 342 29.00 7.72 15.58
C ILE A 342 27.71 7.71 14.76
N MET A 343 26.75 8.62 15.02
CA MET A 343 25.48 8.60 14.30
C MET A 343 25.66 9.02 12.84
N PRO A 344 25.18 8.21 11.88
CA PRO A 344 25.24 8.59 10.47
C PRO A 344 24.37 9.80 10.22
N HIS A 345 24.83 10.65 9.29
CA HIS A 345 24.00 11.74 8.80
C HIS A 345 22.74 11.17 8.15
N ARG A 346 21.55 11.62 8.59
CA ARG A 346 20.26 11.12 8.14
C ARG A 346 20.00 11.35 6.65
N PHE A 347 20.62 12.40 6.07
CA PHE A 347 20.44 12.79 4.68
C PHE A 347 21.78 13.19 4.05
N ARG A 348 22.04 12.64 2.87
CA ARG A 348 23.14 13.01 1.98
C ARG A 348 22.59 13.81 0.78
N ALA A 349 23.44 14.56 0.10
CA ALA A 349 23.07 15.38 -1.04
C ALA A 349 22.29 14.58 -2.10
N ARG A 350 22.70 13.33 -2.40
CA ARG A 350 22.05 12.44 -3.37
C ARG A 350 20.58 12.09 -3.02
N GLU A 351 20.22 12.12 -1.74
CA GLU A 351 18.86 11.78 -1.26
C GLU A 351 17.93 12.99 -1.28
N ILE A 352 18.50 14.18 -1.31
CA ILE A 352 17.78 15.46 -1.23
C ILE A 352 17.66 16.12 -2.59
N MET A 353 18.65 15.91 -3.48
CA MET A 353 18.74 16.59 -4.76
C MET A 353 17.55 16.30 -5.68
N SER A 354 17.15 17.34 -6.41
CA SER A 354 16.20 17.23 -7.51
C SER A 354 16.93 16.83 -8.79
N THR A 355 16.42 15.82 -9.50
CA THR A 355 16.96 15.29 -10.76
C THR A 355 15.85 15.15 -11.81
N PRO A 356 16.16 15.28 -13.13
CA PRO A 356 17.41 15.73 -13.71
C PRO A 356 17.63 17.24 -13.53
N PRO A 357 18.89 17.70 -13.48
CA PRO A 357 19.19 19.13 -13.46
C PRO A 357 18.86 19.77 -14.82
N HIS A 358 18.33 20.99 -14.80
CA HIS A 358 18.05 21.73 -16.04
C HIS A 358 19.22 22.64 -16.39
N VAL A 359 19.76 22.46 -17.58
CA VAL A 359 20.95 23.17 -18.07
C VAL A 359 20.61 24.02 -19.29
N ILE A 360 21.46 25.03 -19.55
CA ILE A 360 21.37 25.87 -20.73
C ILE A 360 22.78 26.23 -21.21
N GLY A 361 22.94 26.43 -22.49
CA GLY A 361 24.23 26.87 -23.06
C GLY A 361 24.49 28.37 -22.87
N PRO A 362 25.76 28.80 -22.86
CA PRO A 362 26.14 30.19 -22.59
C PRO A 362 25.70 31.16 -23.71
N GLN A 363 25.52 30.69 -24.92
CA GLN A 363 25.04 31.47 -26.10
C GLN A 363 23.50 31.59 -26.17
N ALA A 364 22.76 31.01 -25.24
CA ALA A 364 21.32 31.15 -25.20
C ALA A 364 20.92 32.58 -24.84
N SER A 365 19.82 33.07 -25.43
CA SER A 365 19.25 34.38 -25.11
C SER A 365 18.42 34.36 -23.83
N PHE A 366 18.20 35.53 -23.22
CA PHE A 366 17.29 35.69 -22.09
C PHE A 366 15.85 35.21 -22.39
N ARG A 367 15.37 35.43 -23.61
CA ARG A 367 14.07 34.90 -24.05
C ARG A 367 14.04 33.38 -23.98
N MET A 368 15.10 32.72 -24.47
CA MET A 368 15.22 31.25 -24.40
C MET A 368 15.35 30.76 -22.97
N ALA A 369 16.14 31.44 -22.12
CA ALA A 369 16.26 31.11 -20.70
C ALA A 369 14.91 31.21 -19.97
N SER A 370 14.13 32.29 -20.22
CA SER A 370 12.80 32.48 -19.67
C SER A 370 11.81 31.39 -20.10
N GLN A 371 11.81 31.03 -21.39
CA GLN A 371 11.00 29.95 -21.92
C GLN A 371 11.35 28.62 -21.27
N THR A 372 12.63 28.31 -21.13
CA THR A 372 13.15 27.11 -20.48
C THR A 372 12.75 27.04 -19.01
N MET A 373 12.94 28.14 -18.25
CA MET A 373 12.52 28.24 -16.86
C MET A 373 11.01 28.09 -16.68
N THR A 374 10.22 28.61 -17.61
CA THR A 374 8.76 28.47 -17.61
C THR A 374 8.33 27.05 -17.97
N ARG A 375 8.97 26.44 -18.95
CA ARG A 375 8.72 25.07 -19.42
C ARG A 375 8.90 24.06 -18.28
N TYR A 376 9.99 24.18 -17.51
CA TYR A 376 10.32 23.26 -16.44
C TYR A 376 9.86 23.73 -15.05
N ASN A 377 9.23 24.90 -14.97
CA ASN A 377 8.80 25.53 -13.73
C ASN A 377 9.95 25.66 -12.69
N VAL A 378 11.14 26.06 -13.15
CA VAL A 378 12.30 26.25 -12.30
C VAL A 378 12.68 27.73 -12.16
N ASN A 379 13.31 28.09 -11.04
CA ASN A 379 13.70 29.46 -10.75
C ASN A 379 15.15 29.78 -11.06
N ALA A 380 15.93 28.77 -11.51
CA ALA A 380 17.29 28.95 -11.96
C ALA A 380 17.66 27.81 -12.91
N LEU A 381 18.62 28.06 -13.80
CA LEU A 381 19.22 27.09 -14.71
C LEU A 381 20.73 27.04 -14.47
N LEU A 382 21.30 25.87 -14.62
CA LEU A 382 22.74 25.68 -14.66
C LEU A 382 23.26 26.06 -16.07
N VAL A 383 24.35 26.81 -16.14
CA VAL A 383 24.95 27.19 -17.42
C VAL A 383 26.16 26.31 -17.62
N THR A 384 26.15 25.47 -18.65
CA THR A 384 27.23 24.56 -18.99
C THR A 384 27.83 24.92 -20.34
N GLU A 385 29.08 24.54 -20.62
CA GLU A 385 29.82 24.95 -21.81
C GLU A 385 29.09 24.62 -23.12
N LYS A 386 28.47 23.44 -23.22
CA LYS A 386 27.74 22.98 -24.42
C LYS A 386 26.21 22.93 -24.22
N GLY A 387 25.72 23.28 -23.04
CA GLY A 387 24.26 23.18 -22.75
C GLY A 387 23.81 21.76 -22.42
N ASP A 388 24.71 20.85 -22.07
CA ASP A 388 24.43 19.48 -21.64
C ASP A 388 24.96 19.22 -20.21
N ILE A 389 24.48 18.16 -19.55
CA ILE A 389 24.82 17.83 -18.16
C ILE A 389 26.24 17.25 -17.99
N SER A 390 26.87 16.80 -19.08
CA SER A 390 28.21 16.21 -19.07
C SER A 390 29.31 17.25 -19.31
N SER A 391 28.93 18.46 -19.74
CA SER A 391 29.86 19.56 -19.96
C SER A 391 30.20 20.31 -18.67
N PRO A 392 31.38 20.96 -18.60
CA PRO A 392 31.77 21.76 -17.46
C PRO A 392 30.72 22.83 -17.08
N LEU A 393 30.44 22.95 -15.78
CA LEU A 393 29.54 23.97 -15.23
C LEU A 393 30.25 25.32 -15.21
N LEU A 394 29.69 26.31 -15.92
CA LEU A 394 30.25 27.68 -16.03
C LEU A 394 29.64 28.62 -14.99
N GLY A 395 28.41 28.40 -14.59
CA GLY A 395 27.68 29.26 -13.68
C GLY A 395 26.21 28.96 -13.57
N LEU A 396 25.48 29.89 -12.98
CA LEU A 396 24.07 29.84 -12.73
C LEU A 396 23.37 31.07 -13.32
N ILE A 397 22.16 30.91 -13.87
CA ILE A 397 21.29 32.03 -14.24
C ILE A 397 19.97 31.90 -13.51
N THR A 398 19.51 32.98 -12.84
CA THR A 398 18.27 32.95 -12.06
C THR A 398 17.11 33.61 -12.81
N ARG A 399 15.87 33.18 -12.50
CA ARG A 399 14.66 33.79 -13.04
C ARG A 399 14.64 35.31 -12.82
N GLN A 400 15.09 35.78 -11.65
CA GLN A 400 15.13 37.21 -11.35
C GLN A 400 15.98 38.01 -12.32
N ILE A 401 17.19 37.52 -12.63
CA ILE A 401 18.10 38.17 -13.61
C ILE A 401 17.44 38.23 -14.99
N VAL A 402 16.88 37.08 -15.42
CA VAL A 402 16.25 36.96 -16.74
C VAL A 402 15.02 37.88 -16.86
N GLU A 403 14.13 37.91 -15.87
CA GLU A 403 12.92 38.70 -15.88
C GLU A 403 13.24 40.21 -15.80
N GLN A 404 14.24 40.61 -15.02
CA GLN A 404 14.73 41.99 -15.00
C GLN A 404 15.31 42.39 -16.36
N GLY A 405 16.12 41.54 -16.99
CA GLY A 405 16.63 41.78 -18.32
C GLY A 405 15.52 41.94 -19.36
N LEU A 406 14.53 41.03 -19.35
CA LEU A 406 13.38 41.13 -20.26
C LEU A 406 12.54 42.41 -20.01
N SER A 407 12.41 42.87 -18.77
CA SER A 407 11.70 44.11 -18.46
C SER A 407 12.44 45.35 -19.01
N HIS A 408 13.74 45.23 -19.25
CA HIS A 408 14.58 46.23 -19.90
C HIS A 408 14.74 46.03 -21.42
N ALA A 409 13.87 45.17 -22.01
CA ALA A 409 13.90 44.85 -23.45
C ALA A 409 15.22 44.17 -23.94
N MET A 410 15.87 43.42 -23.05
CA MET A 410 17.13 42.71 -23.35
C MET A 410 16.89 41.26 -23.81
N ASP A 411 15.91 41.03 -24.62
CA ASP A 411 15.45 39.69 -25.06
C ASP A 411 16.56 38.85 -25.72
N THR A 412 17.46 39.51 -26.42
CA THR A 412 18.57 38.88 -27.18
C THR A 412 19.87 38.81 -26.38
N ALA A 413 19.94 39.37 -25.17
CA ALA A 413 21.14 39.31 -24.33
C ALA A 413 21.53 37.86 -24.03
N LEU A 414 22.85 37.60 -24.11
CA LEU A 414 23.35 36.23 -23.91
C LEU A 414 23.49 35.89 -22.43
N VAL A 415 23.16 34.66 -22.09
CA VAL A 415 23.23 34.16 -20.70
C VAL A 415 24.66 34.27 -20.12
N GLN A 416 25.70 34.06 -20.94
CA GLN A 416 27.09 34.14 -20.52
C GLN A 416 27.49 35.50 -19.96
N ASP A 417 26.86 36.58 -20.40
CA ASP A 417 27.24 37.96 -20.01
C ASP A 417 26.66 38.31 -18.63
N TYR A 418 25.71 37.51 -18.10
CA TYR A 418 24.96 37.79 -16.85
C TYR A 418 24.88 36.61 -15.89
N LEU A 419 25.62 35.53 -16.14
CA LEU A 419 25.66 34.38 -15.26
C LEU A 419 26.34 34.70 -13.92
N ILE A 420 25.96 33.99 -12.90
CA ILE A 420 26.61 34.01 -11.59
C ILE A 420 27.74 32.97 -11.66
N SER A 421 28.99 33.42 -11.61
CA SER A 421 30.20 32.55 -11.68
C SER A 421 30.77 32.21 -10.30
N ASP A 422 30.39 32.95 -9.25
CA ASP A 422 30.78 32.66 -7.88
C ASP A 422 29.70 31.81 -7.21
N PHE A 423 29.91 30.49 -7.17
CA PHE A 423 28.98 29.51 -6.61
C PHE A 423 29.75 28.30 -6.06
N GLU A 424 29.15 27.68 -5.03
CA GLU A 424 29.62 26.42 -4.45
C GLU A 424 28.93 25.22 -5.12
N VAL A 425 29.63 24.09 -5.14
CA VAL A 425 29.13 22.77 -5.51
C VAL A 425 29.35 21.80 -4.36
N VAL A 426 28.56 20.72 -4.32
CA VAL A 426 28.72 19.66 -3.31
C VAL A 426 28.82 18.30 -3.97
N ASP A 427 29.52 17.41 -3.27
CA ASP A 427 29.61 15.99 -3.60
C ASP A 427 28.27 15.29 -3.29
N PRO A 428 27.87 14.23 -4.02
CA PRO A 428 26.67 13.46 -3.75
C PRO A 428 26.56 12.88 -2.32
N ASP A 429 27.70 12.65 -1.67
CA ASP A 429 27.78 12.16 -0.30
C ASP A 429 27.88 13.26 0.76
N ALA A 430 27.84 14.53 0.33
CA ALA A 430 27.88 15.66 1.27
C ALA A 430 26.77 15.59 2.31
N ALA A 431 27.13 15.88 3.57
CA ALA A 431 26.24 15.90 4.70
C ALA A 431 25.28 17.10 4.67
N LEU A 432 24.13 16.97 5.32
CA LEU A 432 23.11 18.04 5.40
C LEU A 432 23.66 19.35 5.95
N SER A 433 24.57 19.31 6.95
CA SER A 433 25.22 20.52 7.52
C SER A 433 25.97 21.33 6.45
N ARG A 434 26.76 20.67 5.59
CA ARG A 434 27.48 21.31 4.49
C ARG A 434 26.53 21.96 3.48
N ILE A 435 25.41 21.29 3.19
CA ILE A 435 24.37 21.80 2.30
C ILE A 435 23.68 23.04 2.91
N GLN A 436 23.41 23.00 4.22
CA GLN A 436 22.81 24.11 4.95
C GLN A 436 23.75 25.32 4.97
N ASP A 437 25.05 25.13 5.22
CA ASP A 437 26.05 26.19 5.22
C ASP A 437 26.14 26.88 3.84
N ALA A 438 26.18 26.10 2.75
CA ALA A 438 26.24 26.64 1.39
C ALA A 438 24.96 27.42 1.01
N ILE A 439 23.77 26.90 1.33
CA ILE A 439 22.51 27.53 0.93
C ILE A 439 22.08 28.67 1.87
N VAL A 440 22.25 28.51 3.18
CA VAL A 440 21.81 29.51 4.18
C VAL A 440 22.95 30.49 4.47
N GLY A 441 24.14 30.00 4.80
CA GLY A 441 25.33 30.82 5.09
C GLY A 441 25.85 31.52 3.84
N GLY A 442 26.04 30.79 2.74
CA GLY A 442 26.52 31.31 1.45
C GLY A 442 25.47 32.09 0.66
N LYS A 443 24.20 32.17 1.12
CA LYS A 443 23.06 32.82 0.45
C LYS A 443 22.80 32.30 -0.97
N GLN A 444 23.31 31.13 -1.31
CA GLN A 444 23.14 30.51 -2.61
C GLN A 444 21.70 29.95 -2.76
N ARG A 445 21.03 30.25 -3.87
CA ARG A 445 19.63 29.81 -4.07
C ARG A 445 19.50 28.40 -4.59
N ILE A 446 20.51 27.92 -5.32
CA ILE A 446 20.57 26.60 -5.93
C ILE A 446 22.00 26.07 -5.76
N LEU A 447 22.12 24.82 -5.31
CA LEU A 447 23.40 24.18 -5.04
C LEU A 447 23.55 22.98 -5.96
N PRO A 448 24.46 23.05 -6.97
CA PRO A 448 24.71 21.90 -7.86
C PRO A 448 25.36 20.74 -7.09
N VAL A 449 24.91 19.53 -7.37
CA VAL A 449 25.51 18.27 -6.90
C VAL A 449 26.29 17.67 -8.06
N VAL A 450 27.61 17.56 -7.90
CA VAL A 450 28.54 17.20 -8.99
C VAL A 450 29.46 16.08 -8.51
N ASP A 451 29.71 15.12 -9.41
CA ASP A 451 30.75 14.09 -9.22
C ASP A 451 31.70 14.00 -10.43
N THR A 452 32.49 12.96 -10.50
CA THR A 452 33.42 12.70 -11.58
C THR A 452 32.74 12.46 -12.94
N SER A 453 31.46 12.12 -12.97
CA SER A 453 30.65 11.86 -14.17
C SER A 453 29.96 13.12 -14.69
N GLY A 454 29.89 14.20 -13.91
CA GLY A 454 29.24 15.46 -14.27
C GLY A 454 28.22 15.93 -13.21
N ILE A 455 27.19 16.64 -13.67
CA ILE A 455 26.16 17.21 -12.82
C ILE A 455 25.07 16.17 -12.59
N LEU A 456 24.90 15.72 -11.35
CA LEU A 456 23.89 14.71 -10.96
C LEU A 456 22.53 15.32 -10.66
N GLY A 457 22.51 16.51 -10.05
CA GLY A 457 21.26 17.14 -9.61
C GLY A 457 21.50 18.53 -9.03
N VAL A 458 20.45 19.08 -8.44
CA VAL A 458 20.48 20.38 -7.76
C VAL A 458 19.73 20.31 -6.45
N ILE A 459 20.19 21.06 -5.44
CA ILE A 459 19.50 21.25 -4.18
C ILE A 459 19.11 22.73 -4.07
N THR A 460 17.86 23.00 -3.69
CA THR A 460 17.35 24.36 -3.56
C THR A 460 16.97 24.66 -2.10
N ARG A 461 16.73 25.95 -1.79
CA ARG A 461 16.17 26.32 -0.48
C ARG A 461 14.85 25.62 -0.15
N THR A 462 14.03 25.37 -1.16
CA THR A 462 12.77 24.68 -1.00
C THR A 462 12.97 23.24 -0.52
N ASP A 463 13.96 22.55 -1.07
CA ASP A 463 14.31 21.19 -0.66
C ASP A 463 14.75 21.14 0.82
N LEU A 464 15.57 22.14 1.26
CA LEU A 464 15.97 22.26 2.67
C LEU A 464 14.81 22.61 3.59
N LEU A 465 13.94 23.57 3.22
CA LEU A 465 12.78 23.95 4.02
C LEU A 465 11.83 22.75 4.20
N GLN A 466 11.68 21.94 3.17
CA GLN A 466 10.88 20.71 3.24
C GLN A 466 11.45 19.68 4.23
N LEU A 467 12.79 19.58 4.31
CA LEU A 467 13.44 18.74 5.33
C LEU A 467 13.19 19.26 6.74
N MET A 468 13.35 20.58 6.96
CA MET A 468 13.13 21.19 8.27
C MET A 468 11.67 21.13 8.74
N VAL A 469 10.71 21.29 7.84
CA VAL A 469 9.28 21.13 8.14
C VAL A 469 8.97 19.69 8.51
N ARG A 470 9.63 18.71 7.88
CA ARG A 470 9.47 17.28 8.17
C ARG A 470 9.99 16.92 9.57
N GLU A 471 11.05 17.58 10.04
CA GLU A 471 11.54 17.42 11.41
C GLU A 471 10.57 17.99 12.47
N GLN A 472 9.75 18.98 12.11
CA GLN A 472 8.74 19.57 13.00
C GLN A 472 7.35 18.91 12.92
N GLU A 473 7.00 18.25 11.79
CA GLU A 473 5.66 17.67 11.56
C GLU A 473 5.45 16.28 12.17
N ASP A 474 6.46 15.63 12.71
CA ASP A 474 6.22 14.46 13.57
C ASP A 474 5.40 14.83 14.85
N GLY A 475 5.04 16.13 15.03
CA GLY A 475 4.33 16.65 16.18
C GLY A 475 3.06 17.51 16.00
N LEU A 476 2.71 18.10 14.83
CA LEU A 476 1.55 19.00 14.72
C LEU A 476 0.80 18.96 13.38
N PRO A 477 -0.56 18.89 13.33
CA PRO A 477 -1.34 18.95 12.10
C PRO A 477 -1.72 20.39 11.73
N GLY A 478 -1.43 20.81 10.50
CA GLY A 478 -2.14 21.89 9.82
C GLY A 478 -1.38 23.13 9.37
N ARG A 479 -0.89 23.13 8.12
CA ARG A 479 -0.78 24.33 7.28
C ARG A 479 -0.98 23.94 5.81
N ASP A 480 -1.78 24.77 5.09
CA ASP A 480 -2.05 24.63 3.65
C ASP A 480 -0.83 25.09 2.83
N GLU A 481 0.05 24.14 2.48
CA GLU A 481 1.15 24.37 1.53
C GLU A 481 0.82 23.75 0.18
N SER A 482 1.39 24.37 -0.89
CA SER A 482 1.22 23.89 -2.25
C SER A 482 1.69 22.42 -2.40
N PRO A 483 0.92 21.54 -3.04
CA PRO A 483 1.26 20.12 -3.18
C PRO A 483 2.60 19.83 -3.89
N ALA A 484 3.07 20.79 -4.70
CA ALA A 484 4.27 20.63 -5.54
C ALA A 484 5.61 20.60 -4.78
N ASP A 485 5.64 21.11 -3.55
CA ASP A 485 6.89 21.36 -2.81
C ASP A 485 7.23 20.31 -1.74
N ARG A 486 6.50 19.19 -1.65
CA ARG A 486 6.68 18.19 -0.60
C ARG A 486 7.67 17.08 -0.99
N LEU A 487 8.54 16.69 -0.04
CA LEU A 487 9.29 15.44 -0.14
C LEU A 487 8.34 14.24 -0.03
N PRO A 488 8.62 13.12 -0.70
CA PRO A 488 7.72 11.97 -0.70
C PRO A 488 7.56 11.38 0.69
N LYS A 489 6.32 11.18 1.13
CA LYS A 489 6.05 10.30 2.28
C LYS A 489 6.22 8.87 1.81
N THR A 490 7.16 8.15 2.42
CA THR A 490 7.41 6.75 2.09
C THR A 490 6.92 5.82 3.20
N ARG A 491 6.29 4.72 2.83
CA ARG A 491 5.83 3.70 3.75
C ARG A 491 5.89 2.33 3.07
N ASN A 492 6.39 1.32 3.75
CA ASN A 492 6.31 -0.04 3.24
C ASN A 492 4.87 -0.58 3.39
N ILE A 493 4.29 -1.06 2.29
CA ILE A 493 2.93 -1.63 2.24
C ILE A 493 2.92 -3.06 1.70
N LEU A 494 4.05 -3.77 1.79
CA LEU A 494 4.17 -5.14 1.27
C LEU A 494 3.15 -6.10 1.90
N SER A 495 2.85 -5.95 3.19
CA SER A 495 1.81 -6.73 3.88
C SER A 495 0.43 -6.52 3.24
N LEU A 496 0.06 -5.26 2.94
CA LEU A 496 -1.18 -4.93 2.26
C LEU A 496 -1.22 -5.50 0.83
N MET A 497 -0.10 -5.44 0.10
CA MET A 497 0.00 -6.03 -1.23
C MET A 497 -0.22 -7.56 -1.19
N ARG A 498 0.39 -8.25 -0.22
CA ARG A 498 0.22 -9.69 -0.03
C ARG A 498 -1.21 -10.09 0.36
N GLU A 499 -1.88 -9.25 1.14
CA GLU A 499 -3.26 -9.47 1.57
C GLU A 499 -4.27 -9.27 0.42
N ARG A 500 -4.02 -8.29 -0.46
CA ARG A 500 -5.01 -7.80 -1.42
C ARG A 500 -4.82 -8.24 -2.84
N LEU A 501 -3.57 -8.48 -3.25
CA LEU A 501 -3.28 -8.86 -4.62
C LEU A 501 -3.31 -10.38 -4.80
N PRO A 502 -3.87 -10.88 -5.90
CA PRO A 502 -3.70 -12.25 -6.30
C PRO A 502 -2.20 -12.59 -6.43
N ARG A 503 -1.84 -13.82 -6.08
CA ARG A 503 -0.43 -14.26 -6.06
C ARG A 503 0.27 -14.08 -7.41
N ASN A 504 -0.43 -14.37 -8.49
CA ASN A 504 0.09 -14.19 -9.85
C ASN A 504 0.42 -12.71 -10.17
N ILE A 505 -0.36 -11.75 -9.66
CA ILE A 505 -0.08 -10.31 -9.83
C ILE A 505 1.13 -9.90 -8.98
N LEU A 506 1.23 -10.39 -7.74
CA LEU A 506 2.38 -10.10 -6.89
C LEU A 506 3.68 -10.66 -7.48
N ASP A 507 3.65 -11.89 -8.01
CA ASP A 507 4.77 -12.53 -8.69
C ASP A 507 5.17 -11.75 -9.94
N LEU A 508 4.18 -11.27 -10.72
CA LEU A 508 4.41 -10.43 -11.90
C LEU A 508 5.10 -9.11 -11.53
N LEU A 509 4.62 -8.40 -10.52
CA LEU A 509 5.23 -7.15 -10.05
C LEU A 509 6.67 -7.39 -9.54
N THR A 510 6.91 -8.52 -8.87
CA THR A 510 8.25 -8.91 -8.43
C THR A 510 9.18 -9.19 -9.61
N ALA A 511 8.68 -9.86 -10.66
CA ALA A 511 9.45 -10.11 -11.88
C ALA A 511 9.81 -8.80 -12.61
N ILE A 512 8.86 -7.86 -12.71
CA ILE A 512 9.08 -6.52 -13.28
C ILE A 512 10.19 -5.79 -12.51
N GLY A 513 10.15 -5.82 -11.18
CA GLY A 513 11.16 -5.16 -10.35
C GLY A 513 12.55 -5.76 -10.51
N ARG A 514 12.67 -7.08 -10.57
CA ARG A 514 13.96 -7.76 -10.84
C ARG A 514 14.52 -7.44 -12.21
N SER A 515 13.66 -7.38 -13.22
CA SER A 515 14.08 -6.99 -14.58
C SER A 515 14.52 -5.53 -14.64
N GLY A 516 13.87 -4.64 -13.87
CA GLY A 516 14.30 -3.25 -13.73
C GLY A 516 15.70 -3.15 -13.11
N ASP A 517 15.96 -3.90 -12.06
CA ASP A 517 17.27 -3.96 -11.40
C ASP A 517 18.36 -4.45 -12.36
N ALA A 518 18.09 -5.53 -13.11
CA ALA A 518 19.01 -6.08 -14.11
C ALA A 518 19.27 -5.10 -15.26
N ALA A 519 18.31 -4.24 -15.59
CA ALA A 519 18.45 -3.19 -16.63
C ALA A 519 19.02 -1.87 -16.08
N GLY A 520 19.36 -1.78 -14.78
CA GLY A 520 19.82 -0.56 -14.13
C GLY A 520 18.77 0.55 -14.08
N CYS A 521 17.48 0.20 -14.14
CA CYS A 521 16.36 1.14 -14.15
C CYS A 521 15.54 1.03 -12.87
N ARG A 522 15.02 2.16 -12.40
CA ARG A 522 14.02 2.17 -11.30
C ARG A 522 12.63 1.99 -11.90
N THR A 523 11.89 1.02 -11.36
CA THR A 523 10.54 0.66 -11.83
C THR A 523 9.50 0.87 -10.75
N PHE A 524 8.34 1.39 -11.15
CA PHE A 524 7.26 1.73 -10.24
C PHE A 524 5.92 1.33 -10.84
N VAL A 525 5.03 0.77 -10.04
CA VAL A 525 3.61 0.72 -10.39
C VAL A 525 2.92 1.97 -9.85
N VAL A 526 2.04 2.59 -10.65
CA VAL A 526 1.54 3.95 -10.39
C VAL A 526 0.04 4.09 -10.63
N GLY A 527 -0.52 5.21 -10.20
CA GLY A 527 -1.83 5.70 -10.65
C GLY A 527 -3.02 4.93 -10.11
N GLY A 528 -3.90 4.51 -11.03
CA GLY A 528 -5.18 3.86 -10.72
C GLY A 528 -5.04 2.58 -9.90
N PHE A 529 -4.05 1.77 -10.22
CA PHE A 529 -3.77 0.52 -9.51
C PHE A 529 -3.45 0.77 -8.03
N VAL A 530 -2.54 1.71 -7.74
CA VAL A 530 -2.13 2.02 -6.36
C VAL A 530 -3.27 2.62 -5.56
N ARG A 531 -4.04 3.56 -6.17
CA ARG A 531 -5.24 4.12 -5.55
C ARG A 531 -6.25 3.04 -5.20
N ASP A 532 -6.56 2.14 -6.12
CA ASP A 532 -7.60 1.13 -5.93
C ASP A 532 -7.17 0.05 -4.93
N LEU A 533 -5.87 -0.27 -4.87
CA LEU A 533 -5.29 -1.10 -3.81
C LEU A 533 -5.55 -0.50 -2.41
N LEU A 534 -5.31 0.81 -2.25
CA LEU A 534 -5.55 1.52 -1.00
C LEU A 534 -7.05 1.68 -0.67
N LEU A 535 -7.92 1.75 -1.69
CA LEU A 535 -9.37 1.80 -1.56
C LEU A 535 -10.03 0.42 -1.39
N TYR A 536 -9.24 -0.66 -1.33
CA TYR A 536 -9.74 -2.04 -1.24
C TYR A 536 -10.63 -2.43 -2.42
N ARG A 537 -10.32 -1.91 -3.62
CA ARG A 537 -11.03 -2.22 -4.88
C ARG A 537 -10.17 -3.11 -5.76
N LYS A 538 -10.79 -4.07 -6.44
CA LYS A 538 -10.10 -4.88 -7.44
C LYS A 538 -9.77 -4.00 -8.65
N ASN A 539 -8.52 -4.03 -9.07
CA ASN A 539 -8.04 -3.38 -10.28
C ASN A 539 -6.91 -4.25 -10.87
N GLU A 540 -7.03 -4.60 -12.13
CA GLU A 540 -6.07 -5.41 -12.87
C GLU A 540 -5.35 -4.59 -13.96
N ASP A 541 -5.60 -3.28 -14.03
CA ASP A 541 -4.97 -2.34 -14.96
C ASP A 541 -3.63 -1.88 -14.38
N ILE A 542 -2.55 -2.47 -14.88
CA ILE A 542 -1.20 -2.26 -14.33
C ILE A 542 -0.44 -1.26 -15.19
N ASP A 543 -0.26 -0.05 -14.63
CA ASP A 543 0.56 1.01 -15.18
C ASP A 543 1.96 0.99 -14.55
N ILE A 544 3.00 0.74 -15.35
CA ILE A 544 4.40 0.76 -14.94
C ILE A 544 5.08 2.01 -15.44
N VAL A 545 5.76 2.73 -14.55
CA VAL A 545 6.65 3.85 -14.88
C VAL A 545 8.08 3.43 -14.66
N VAL A 546 8.94 3.70 -15.66
CA VAL A 546 10.36 3.38 -15.65
C VAL A 546 11.17 4.68 -15.68
N GLU A 547 12.00 4.91 -14.68
CA GLU A 547 13.05 5.93 -14.74
C GLU A 547 14.22 5.39 -15.56
N GLY A 548 14.20 5.68 -16.86
CA GLY A 548 15.08 5.14 -17.88
C GLY A 548 14.39 5.05 -19.23
N ASP A 549 14.77 4.12 -20.09
CA ASP A 549 14.09 3.85 -21.36
C ASP A 549 13.01 2.80 -21.17
N GLY A 550 11.75 3.25 -21.05
CA GLY A 550 10.58 2.37 -20.81
C GLY A 550 10.29 1.44 -22.00
N ILE A 551 10.60 1.84 -23.24
CA ILE A 551 10.38 0.99 -24.42
C ILE A 551 11.41 -0.14 -24.43
N LEU A 552 12.71 0.19 -24.26
CA LEU A 552 13.77 -0.81 -24.19
C LEU A 552 13.54 -1.79 -23.02
N PHE A 553 13.11 -1.28 -21.86
CA PHE A 553 12.71 -2.10 -20.72
C PHE A 553 11.59 -3.06 -21.09
N ALA A 554 10.50 -2.55 -21.72
CA ALA A 554 9.36 -3.35 -22.11
C ALA A 554 9.72 -4.48 -23.11
N GLU A 555 10.59 -4.18 -24.09
CA GLU A 555 11.09 -5.15 -25.06
C GLU A 555 11.92 -6.24 -24.37
N THR A 556 12.83 -5.84 -23.48
CA THR A 556 13.69 -6.76 -22.72
C THR A 556 12.86 -7.68 -21.80
N PHE A 557 11.93 -7.10 -21.05
CA PHE A 557 11.03 -7.85 -20.16
C PHE A 557 10.15 -8.83 -20.95
N ALA A 558 9.55 -8.36 -22.04
CA ALA A 558 8.68 -9.20 -22.87
C ALA A 558 9.44 -10.35 -23.53
N ALA A 559 10.67 -10.13 -23.98
CA ALA A 559 11.52 -11.22 -24.51
C ALA A 559 11.77 -12.30 -23.44
N ALA A 560 12.03 -11.90 -22.19
CA ALA A 560 12.21 -12.83 -21.07
C ALA A 560 10.93 -13.60 -20.70
N GLN A 561 9.74 -12.98 -20.88
CA GLN A 561 8.43 -13.57 -20.59
C GLN A 561 7.73 -14.21 -21.80
N LYS A 562 8.36 -14.25 -22.97
CA LYS A 562 7.77 -14.69 -24.25
C LYS A 562 6.49 -13.94 -24.61
N ALA A 563 6.40 -12.66 -24.22
CA ALA A 563 5.25 -11.81 -24.43
C ALA A 563 5.36 -10.97 -25.72
N ARG A 564 4.26 -10.39 -26.17
CA ARG A 564 4.22 -9.46 -27.31
C ARG A 564 4.32 -8.02 -26.82
N VAL A 565 5.05 -7.16 -27.55
CA VAL A 565 5.16 -5.73 -27.26
C VAL A 565 4.64 -4.91 -28.42
N HIS A 566 3.90 -3.85 -28.08
CA HIS A 566 3.54 -2.79 -29.02
C HIS A 566 4.04 -1.44 -28.47
N ALA A 567 5.04 -0.87 -29.15
CA ALA A 567 5.69 0.38 -28.73
C ALA A 567 5.12 1.60 -29.44
N TYR A 568 4.96 2.70 -28.70
CA TYR A 568 4.53 4.02 -29.20
C TYR A 568 5.65 5.03 -28.96
N SER A 569 6.64 5.07 -29.86
CA SER A 569 7.88 5.85 -29.72
C SER A 569 7.64 7.34 -29.48
N LYS A 570 6.61 7.91 -30.11
CA LYS A 570 6.25 9.34 -29.96
C LYS A 570 5.94 9.73 -28.52
N PHE A 571 5.44 8.79 -27.70
CA PHE A 571 5.01 9.06 -26.33
C PHE A 571 5.90 8.36 -25.29
N GLY A 572 6.91 7.60 -25.72
CA GLY A 572 7.79 6.84 -24.85
C GLY A 572 7.03 5.75 -24.05
N THR A 573 6.00 5.14 -24.67
CA THR A 573 5.17 4.13 -24.02
C THR A 573 5.16 2.82 -24.80
N ALA A 574 4.90 1.70 -24.10
CA ALA A 574 4.73 0.39 -24.69
C ALA A 574 3.63 -0.38 -23.96
N VAL A 575 2.94 -1.27 -24.68
CA VAL A 575 1.98 -2.21 -24.13
C VAL A 575 2.55 -3.62 -24.27
N ILE A 576 2.71 -4.29 -23.13
CA ILE A 576 3.13 -5.71 -23.10
C ILE A 576 1.86 -6.55 -23.00
N THR A 577 1.70 -7.53 -23.89
CA THR A 577 0.61 -8.49 -23.85
C THR A 577 1.17 -9.88 -23.55
N LEU A 578 0.84 -10.42 -22.38
CA LEU A 578 1.26 -11.76 -21.93
C LEU A 578 0.50 -12.84 -22.70
N GLU A 579 0.92 -14.11 -22.56
CA GLU A 579 0.29 -15.26 -23.24
C GLU A 579 -1.21 -15.46 -22.93
N ASN A 580 -1.65 -15.02 -21.75
CA ASN A 580 -3.05 -15.05 -21.31
C ASN A 580 -3.86 -13.79 -21.71
N ASP A 581 -3.39 -13.04 -22.69
CA ASP A 581 -3.92 -11.75 -23.14
C ASP A 581 -3.98 -10.64 -22.05
N PHE A 582 -3.29 -10.84 -20.91
CA PHE A 582 -3.16 -9.82 -19.89
C PHE A 582 -2.23 -8.70 -20.37
N LYS A 583 -2.66 -7.45 -20.20
CA LYS A 583 -1.93 -6.27 -20.67
C LYS A 583 -1.27 -5.52 -19.53
N ILE A 584 -0.06 -5.03 -19.79
CA ILE A 584 0.71 -4.18 -18.89
C ILE A 584 1.12 -2.94 -19.70
N ASP A 585 0.72 -1.78 -19.20
CA ASP A 585 1.12 -0.50 -19.78
C ASP A 585 2.46 -0.05 -19.16
N VAL A 586 3.45 0.19 -20.01
CA VAL A 586 4.79 0.66 -19.61
C VAL A 586 5.03 2.04 -20.18
N ALA A 587 5.43 2.97 -19.33
CA ALA A 587 5.77 4.33 -19.73
C ALA A 587 7.16 4.73 -19.22
N THR A 588 7.91 5.44 -20.03
CA THR A 588 9.08 6.20 -19.57
C THR A 588 8.61 7.31 -18.64
N ALA A 589 9.26 7.48 -17.49
CA ALA A 589 9.03 8.65 -16.62
C ALA A 589 9.28 9.94 -17.41
N ARG A 590 8.29 10.83 -17.46
CA ARG A 590 8.32 11.98 -18.35
C ARG A 590 7.68 13.22 -17.75
N THR A 591 8.14 14.39 -18.18
CA THR A 591 7.41 15.64 -18.03
C THR A 591 6.58 15.94 -19.28
N GLU A 592 5.54 16.72 -19.13
CA GLU A 592 4.66 17.16 -20.21
C GLU A 592 4.63 18.69 -20.27
N TYR A 593 4.75 19.25 -21.45
CA TYR A 593 4.64 20.69 -21.70
C TYR A 593 3.52 20.94 -22.70
N TYR A 594 2.61 21.83 -22.36
CA TYR A 594 1.48 22.22 -23.21
C TYR A 594 1.81 23.56 -23.91
N PRO A 595 2.08 23.58 -25.23
CA PRO A 595 2.46 24.80 -25.95
C PRO A 595 1.32 25.84 -26.01
N SER A 596 0.08 25.39 -25.84
CA SER A 596 -1.09 26.23 -25.72
C SER A 596 -2.22 25.51 -24.97
N PRO A 597 -3.21 26.25 -24.41
CA PRO A 597 -4.35 25.64 -23.71
C PRO A 597 -5.08 24.60 -24.57
N ALA A 598 -5.38 23.42 -23.98
CA ALA A 598 -6.03 22.28 -24.61
C ALA A 598 -5.27 21.61 -25.76
N ALA A 599 -4.00 21.95 -26.02
CA ALA A 599 -3.14 21.29 -27.01
C ALA A 599 -2.77 19.87 -26.57
N LEU A 600 -2.17 19.11 -27.48
CA LEU A 600 -1.49 17.87 -27.11
C LEU A 600 -0.15 18.22 -26.46
N PRO A 601 0.27 17.52 -25.40
CA PRO A 601 1.55 17.79 -24.75
C PRO A 601 2.73 17.33 -25.60
N GLU A 602 3.84 18.07 -25.49
CA GLU A 602 5.17 17.62 -25.84
C GLU A 602 5.75 16.88 -24.61
N VAL A 603 6.42 15.76 -24.85
CA VAL A 603 6.90 14.87 -23.79
C VAL A 603 8.42 14.81 -23.78
N GLU A 604 9.04 14.84 -22.60
CA GLU A 604 10.47 14.69 -22.41
C GLU A 604 10.74 13.73 -21.24
N ARG A 605 11.81 12.94 -21.33
CA ARG A 605 12.22 12.04 -20.25
C ARG A 605 12.51 12.81 -18.97
N SER A 606 12.08 12.31 -17.82
CA SER A 606 12.24 12.99 -16.55
C SER A 606 12.21 12.00 -15.38
N SER A 607 12.08 12.50 -14.15
CA SER A 607 11.98 11.69 -12.93
C SER A 607 10.55 11.23 -12.64
N LEU A 608 10.39 10.25 -11.73
CA LEU A 608 9.08 9.83 -11.20
C LEU A 608 8.27 11.02 -10.67
N LYS A 609 8.89 11.93 -9.91
CA LYS A 609 8.21 13.12 -9.36
C LYS A 609 7.58 13.97 -10.45
N ALA A 610 8.30 14.20 -11.56
CA ALA A 610 7.80 14.97 -12.69
C ALA A 610 6.67 14.21 -13.42
N ASP A 611 6.77 12.89 -13.58
CA ASP A 611 5.69 12.06 -14.13
C ASP A 611 4.42 12.12 -13.26
N LEU A 612 4.57 12.05 -11.96
CA LEU A 612 3.43 12.16 -11.05
C LEU A 612 2.83 13.58 -11.04
N TYR A 613 3.66 14.63 -11.20
CA TYR A 613 3.22 16.02 -11.21
C TYR A 613 2.32 16.38 -12.41
N ARG A 614 2.53 15.76 -13.57
CA ARG A 614 1.71 16.00 -14.78
C ARG A 614 0.33 15.33 -14.73
N ARG A 615 0.06 14.47 -13.75
CA ARG A 615 -1.20 13.73 -13.62
C ARG A 615 -2.36 14.66 -13.23
N ASP A 616 -3.57 14.11 -13.20
CA ASP A 616 -4.80 14.86 -12.99
C ASP A 616 -5.06 15.22 -11.52
N PHE A 617 -5.09 14.22 -10.64
CA PHE A 617 -5.46 14.38 -9.23
C PHE A 617 -4.44 13.75 -8.30
N THR A 618 -4.30 14.30 -7.09
CA THR A 618 -3.40 13.82 -6.04
C THR A 618 -3.59 12.33 -5.73
N ILE A 619 -4.84 11.84 -5.74
CA ILE A 619 -5.15 10.41 -5.50
C ILE A 619 -4.58 9.47 -6.57
N ASN A 620 -4.22 9.97 -7.74
CA ASN A 620 -3.61 9.21 -8.84
C ASN A 620 -2.08 9.42 -8.94
N THR A 621 -1.46 10.14 -7.98
CA THR A 621 -0.02 10.40 -7.93
C THR A 621 0.73 9.51 -6.96
N LEU A 622 0.15 8.39 -6.60
CA LEU A 622 0.76 7.40 -5.74
C LEU A 622 1.57 6.40 -6.58
N ALA A 623 2.73 6.02 -6.08
CA ALA A 623 3.61 5.05 -6.71
C ALA A 623 4.08 3.99 -5.71
N ILE A 624 4.31 2.76 -6.15
CA ILE A 624 4.94 1.71 -5.36
C ILE A 624 6.22 1.29 -6.08
N ALA A 625 7.34 1.32 -5.38
CA ALA A 625 8.63 0.86 -5.91
C ALA A 625 8.64 -0.67 -6.05
N LEU A 626 9.17 -1.15 -7.19
CA LEU A 626 9.19 -2.58 -7.53
C LEU A 626 10.60 -3.20 -7.49
N ASN A 627 11.68 -2.41 -7.53
CA ASN A 627 13.03 -2.93 -7.44
C ASN A 627 13.26 -3.68 -6.11
N PRO A 628 14.00 -4.81 -6.09
CA PRO A 628 14.14 -5.68 -4.91
C PRO A 628 14.49 -4.96 -3.61
N ALA A 629 15.44 -4.03 -3.64
CA ALA A 629 15.89 -3.28 -2.47
C ALA A 629 14.81 -2.38 -1.83
N SER A 630 13.78 -1.97 -2.61
CA SER A 630 12.72 -1.06 -2.18
C SER A 630 11.31 -1.61 -2.45
N PHE A 631 11.19 -2.91 -2.73
CA PHE A 631 9.92 -3.53 -3.11
C PHE A 631 8.82 -3.30 -2.07
N GLY A 632 7.66 -2.84 -2.55
CA GLY A 632 6.51 -2.55 -1.70
C GLY A 632 6.58 -1.19 -0.97
N THR A 633 7.57 -0.35 -1.29
CA THR A 633 7.63 1.02 -0.74
C THR A 633 6.67 1.92 -1.50
N LEU A 634 5.61 2.36 -0.83
CA LEU A 634 4.67 3.38 -1.31
C LEU A 634 5.32 4.76 -1.24
N ILE A 635 5.24 5.51 -2.34
CA ILE A 635 5.82 6.86 -2.50
C ILE A 635 4.66 7.83 -2.76
N ASP A 636 4.52 8.86 -1.91
CA ASP A 636 3.49 9.89 -2.00
C ASP A 636 4.12 11.28 -1.96
N HIS A 637 4.23 11.91 -3.14
CA HIS A 637 4.78 13.27 -3.28
C HIS A 637 3.74 14.37 -3.03
N PHE A 638 2.44 14.08 -3.22
CA PHE A 638 1.41 15.10 -3.33
C PHE A 638 0.25 14.93 -2.32
N ALA A 639 0.49 14.18 -1.24
CA ALA A 639 -0.48 13.88 -0.19
C ALA A 639 -1.73 13.11 -0.66
N GLY A 640 -1.58 12.25 -1.68
CA GLY A 640 -2.66 11.44 -2.23
C GLY A 640 -3.29 10.50 -1.20
N GLN A 641 -2.49 9.94 -0.28
CA GLN A 641 -3.00 9.10 0.81
C GLN A 641 -3.95 9.87 1.74
N LYS A 642 -3.61 11.14 2.06
CA LYS A 642 -4.47 12.01 2.86
C LYS A 642 -5.78 12.27 2.15
N ASP A 643 -5.73 12.60 0.85
CA ASP A 643 -6.92 12.90 0.07
C ASP A 643 -7.83 11.67 -0.11
N ILE A 644 -7.25 10.46 -0.22
CA ILE A 644 -8.02 9.21 -0.19
C ILE A 644 -8.72 9.04 1.17
N LYS A 645 -8.03 9.27 2.28
CA LYS A 645 -8.59 9.18 3.63
C LYS A 645 -9.71 10.21 3.85
N ASP A 646 -9.47 11.44 3.40
CA ASP A 646 -10.42 12.57 3.51
C ASP A 646 -11.54 12.50 2.45
N LYS A 647 -11.51 11.50 1.55
CA LYS A 647 -12.44 11.34 0.42
C LYS A 647 -12.57 12.62 -0.41
N THR A 648 -11.47 13.28 -0.70
CA THR A 648 -11.43 14.57 -1.38
C THR A 648 -10.62 14.48 -2.68
N LEU A 649 -11.16 15.07 -3.76
CA LEU A 649 -10.47 15.22 -5.04
C LEU A 649 -9.77 16.57 -5.11
N ARG A 650 -8.45 16.57 -5.22
CA ARG A 650 -7.63 17.78 -5.42
C ARG A 650 -6.77 17.63 -6.66
N ILE A 651 -6.64 18.74 -7.39
CA ILE A 651 -5.67 18.87 -8.48
C ILE A 651 -4.27 19.13 -7.91
N ILE A 652 -3.26 18.87 -8.73
CA ILE A 652 -1.86 19.01 -8.34
C ILE A 652 -1.41 20.47 -8.48
N HIS A 653 -1.82 21.17 -9.53
CA HIS A 653 -1.48 22.58 -9.79
C HIS A 653 -2.64 23.37 -10.40
N ASN A 654 -2.62 24.69 -10.20
CA ASN A 654 -3.75 25.57 -10.50
C ASN A 654 -4.10 25.70 -12.01
N LEU A 655 -3.15 25.44 -12.91
CA LEU A 655 -3.35 25.50 -14.35
C LEU A 655 -3.85 24.18 -14.96
N SER A 656 -4.00 23.13 -14.17
CA SER A 656 -4.34 21.78 -14.59
C SER A 656 -5.55 21.71 -15.57
N PHE A 657 -6.59 22.49 -15.31
CA PHE A 657 -7.80 22.53 -16.15
C PHE A 657 -7.67 23.41 -17.39
N VAL A 658 -6.71 24.35 -17.40
CA VAL A 658 -6.41 25.18 -18.56
C VAL A 658 -5.56 24.40 -19.57
N GLU A 659 -4.61 23.63 -19.06
CA GLU A 659 -3.74 22.75 -19.85
C GLU A 659 -4.55 21.61 -20.47
N ASP A 660 -5.34 20.90 -19.65
CA ASP A 660 -6.20 19.82 -20.11
C ASP A 660 -7.63 19.90 -19.54
N PRO A 661 -8.57 20.51 -20.27
CA PRO A 661 -9.97 20.62 -19.83
C PRO A 661 -10.68 19.27 -19.64
N THR A 662 -10.18 18.16 -20.25
CA THR A 662 -10.77 16.83 -20.04
C THR A 662 -10.71 16.38 -18.59
N ARG A 663 -9.73 16.88 -17.80
CA ARG A 663 -9.62 16.60 -16.37
C ARG A 663 -10.86 17.02 -15.56
N ILE A 664 -11.67 17.97 -16.06
CA ILE A 664 -12.91 18.35 -15.38
C ILE A 664 -13.96 17.24 -15.51
N PHE A 665 -14.09 16.60 -16.67
CA PHE A 665 -14.97 15.44 -16.83
C PHE A 665 -14.51 14.28 -15.93
N ARG A 666 -13.22 14.06 -15.85
CA ARG A 666 -12.59 13.05 -14.96
C ARG A 666 -12.85 13.36 -13.47
N ALA A 667 -12.80 14.66 -13.06
CA ALA A 667 -13.15 15.07 -11.70
C ALA A 667 -14.58 14.68 -11.35
N VAL A 668 -15.53 15.01 -12.22
CA VAL A 668 -16.96 14.68 -12.03
C VAL A 668 -17.16 13.17 -11.99
N ARG A 669 -16.50 12.42 -12.86
CA ARG A 669 -16.56 10.96 -12.87
C ARG A 669 -16.04 10.35 -11.58
N PHE A 670 -14.88 10.78 -11.11
CA PHE A 670 -14.27 10.25 -9.88
C PHE A 670 -15.05 10.65 -8.62
N GLU A 671 -15.64 11.86 -8.59
CA GLU A 671 -16.55 12.28 -7.52
C GLU A 671 -17.70 11.28 -7.35
N SER A 672 -18.36 10.91 -8.45
CA SER A 672 -19.45 9.93 -8.43
C SER A 672 -18.98 8.49 -8.18
N ARG A 673 -17.94 8.06 -8.91
CA ARG A 673 -17.45 6.67 -8.87
C ARG A 673 -16.92 6.26 -7.49
N PHE A 674 -16.24 7.17 -6.78
CA PHE A 674 -15.62 6.89 -5.48
C PHE A 674 -16.45 7.38 -4.31
N GLY A 675 -17.48 8.21 -4.55
CA GLY A 675 -18.22 8.88 -3.49
C GLY A 675 -17.36 9.93 -2.76
N PHE A 676 -16.44 10.56 -3.49
CA PHE A 676 -15.59 11.62 -2.97
C PHE A 676 -16.23 12.98 -3.19
N SER A 677 -15.69 14.02 -2.57
CA SER A 677 -16.06 15.42 -2.81
C SER A 677 -14.94 16.16 -3.52
N ILE A 678 -15.28 17.01 -4.50
CA ILE A 678 -14.29 17.88 -5.14
C ILE A 678 -13.93 19.01 -4.15
N GLY A 679 -12.62 19.19 -3.87
CA GLY A 679 -12.14 20.20 -2.94
C GLY A 679 -12.53 21.63 -3.33
N LYS A 680 -12.77 22.50 -2.37
CA LYS A 680 -13.28 23.88 -2.60
C LYS A 680 -12.43 24.70 -3.60
N LEU A 681 -11.10 24.62 -3.49
CA LEU A 681 -10.20 25.27 -4.45
C LEU A 681 -10.35 24.67 -5.84
N THR A 682 -10.41 23.33 -5.95
CA THR A 682 -10.60 22.63 -7.22
C THR A 682 -11.91 23.03 -7.89
N VAL A 683 -13.01 23.17 -7.15
CA VAL A 683 -14.30 23.69 -7.66
C VAL A 683 -14.14 25.08 -8.27
N ARG A 684 -13.50 26.02 -7.54
CA ARG A 684 -13.27 27.38 -8.04
C ARG A 684 -12.45 27.39 -9.34
N LEU A 685 -11.47 26.52 -9.46
CA LEU A 685 -10.64 26.42 -10.65
C LEU A 685 -11.40 25.80 -11.83
N ILE A 686 -12.32 24.85 -11.59
CA ILE A 686 -13.27 24.37 -12.60
C ILE A 686 -14.16 25.53 -13.10
N GLU A 687 -14.78 26.27 -12.19
CA GLU A 687 -15.66 27.42 -12.53
C GLU A 687 -14.91 28.47 -13.35
N ASN A 688 -13.66 28.77 -12.97
CA ASN A 688 -12.80 29.69 -13.70
C ASN A 688 -12.50 29.19 -15.12
N ALA A 689 -12.10 27.93 -15.27
CA ALA A 689 -11.82 27.31 -16.56
C ALA A 689 -13.05 27.32 -17.49
N VAL A 690 -14.23 27.03 -16.96
CA VAL A 690 -15.49 27.11 -17.70
C VAL A 690 -15.76 28.55 -18.12
N ARG A 691 -15.61 29.55 -17.24
CA ARG A 691 -15.79 30.98 -17.52
C ARG A 691 -14.84 31.50 -18.59
N MET A 692 -13.58 31.04 -18.57
CA MET A 692 -12.57 31.36 -19.60
C MET A 692 -12.86 30.73 -20.96
N GLY A 693 -13.84 29.84 -21.04
CA GLY A 693 -14.24 29.20 -22.29
C GLY A 693 -13.18 28.26 -22.88
N VAL A 694 -12.31 27.65 -22.02
CA VAL A 694 -11.26 26.73 -22.50
C VAL A 694 -11.82 25.53 -23.24
N PHE A 695 -13.06 25.15 -23.00
CA PHE A 695 -13.79 24.08 -23.70
C PHE A 695 -13.97 24.32 -25.18
N LYS A 696 -14.05 25.58 -25.64
CA LYS A 696 -14.12 25.91 -27.05
C LYS A 696 -12.89 25.47 -27.85
N ARG A 697 -11.78 25.26 -27.15
CA ARG A 697 -10.51 24.79 -27.73
C ARG A 697 -10.32 23.27 -27.61
N LEU A 698 -11.16 22.60 -26.81
CA LEU A 698 -11.11 21.15 -26.67
C LEU A 698 -11.65 20.47 -27.93
N SER A 699 -10.92 19.49 -28.46
CA SER A 699 -11.39 18.74 -29.63
C SER A 699 -12.60 17.86 -29.26
N GLY A 700 -13.57 17.80 -30.18
CA GLY A 700 -14.79 17.02 -30.01
C GLY A 700 -14.57 15.56 -29.65
N PRO A 701 -13.65 14.82 -30.30
CA PRO A 701 -13.35 13.44 -29.95
C PRO A 701 -12.84 13.26 -28.52
N ARG A 702 -12.01 14.18 -28.00
CA ARG A 702 -11.52 14.11 -26.60
C ARG A 702 -12.66 14.35 -25.60
N ALA A 703 -13.53 15.31 -25.87
CA ALA A 703 -14.72 15.55 -25.07
C ALA A 703 -15.65 14.33 -25.08
N MET A 704 -15.90 13.76 -26.27
CA MET A 704 -16.78 12.60 -26.42
C MET A 704 -16.25 11.35 -25.73
N ALA A 705 -14.94 11.10 -25.77
CA ALA A 705 -14.33 9.99 -25.05
C ALA A 705 -14.61 10.04 -23.54
N GLU A 706 -14.49 11.22 -22.92
CA GLU A 706 -14.80 11.38 -21.50
C GLU A 706 -16.31 11.26 -21.21
N ILE A 707 -17.15 11.80 -22.09
CA ILE A 707 -18.61 11.65 -21.98
C ILE A 707 -19.01 10.18 -22.08
N ILE A 708 -18.48 9.43 -23.04
CA ILE A 708 -18.72 7.98 -23.16
C ILE A 708 -18.32 7.28 -21.86
N THR A 709 -17.15 7.58 -21.34
CA THR A 709 -16.66 6.94 -20.11
C THR A 709 -17.56 7.25 -18.91
N ILE A 710 -18.12 8.45 -18.83
CA ILE A 710 -19.11 8.82 -17.79
C ILE A 710 -20.43 8.07 -17.98
N LEU A 711 -20.92 7.99 -19.23
CA LEU A 711 -22.21 7.35 -19.52
C LEU A 711 -22.15 5.81 -19.47
N GLU A 712 -20.97 5.21 -19.49
CA GLU A 712 -20.74 3.77 -19.28
C GLU A 712 -20.63 3.39 -17.79
N GLU A 713 -20.52 4.35 -16.85
CA GLU A 713 -20.55 4.05 -15.40
C GLU A 713 -21.89 3.41 -15.00
N ASN A 714 -21.90 2.62 -13.93
CA ASN A 714 -23.11 1.93 -13.46
C ASN A 714 -24.27 2.90 -13.16
N ASP A 715 -23.97 4.06 -12.62
CA ASP A 715 -24.92 5.14 -12.39
C ASP A 715 -24.38 6.47 -12.92
N PRO A 716 -24.62 6.84 -14.17
CA PRO A 716 -24.14 8.11 -14.74
C PRO A 716 -24.95 9.34 -14.31
N VAL A 717 -26.14 9.17 -13.74
CA VAL A 717 -27.06 10.28 -13.42
C VAL A 717 -26.45 11.30 -12.45
N PRO A 718 -25.77 10.94 -11.37
CA PRO A 718 -25.10 11.91 -10.50
C PRO A 718 -24.01 12.71 -11.24
N SER A 719 -23.23 12.05 -12.10
CA SER A 719 -22.21 12.70 -12.91
C SER A 719 -22.83 13.70 -13.90
N ILE A 720 -23.92 13.34 -14.57
CA ILE A 720 -24.65 14.22 -15.51
C ILE A 720 -25.17 15.46 -14.76
N LYS A 721 -25.77 15.30 -13.58
CA LYS A 721 -26.21 16.42 -12.73
C LYS A 721 -25.05 17.35 -12.38
N ARG A 722 -23.89 16.76 -12.05
CA ARG A 722 -22.69 17.51 -11.67
C ARG A 722 -22.09 18.26 -12.86
N LEU A 723 -22.09 17.66 -14.06
CA LEU A 723 -21.69 18.33 -15.30
C LEU A 723 -22.55 19.57 -15.56
N GLU A 724 -23.86 19.48 -15.36
CA GLU A 724 -24.76 20.63 -15.52
C GLU A 724 -24.58 21.68 -14.42
N ALA A 725 -24.32 21.29 -13.18
CA ALA A 725 -23.99 22.22 -12.09
C ALA A 725 -22.75 23.07 -12.42
N PHE A 726 -21.78 22.52 -13.15
CA PHE A 726 -20.64 23.26 -13.70
C PHE A 726 -20.92 23.90 -15.08
N ARG A 727 -22.17 23.82 -15.63
CA ARG A 727 -22.57 24.31 -16.94
C ARG A 727 -21.77 23.72 -18.12
N LEU A 728 -21.25 22.50 -17.97
CA LEU A 728 -20.44 21.87 -19.00
C LEU A 728 -21.26 21.35 -20.15
N LEU A 729 -22.47 20.84 -19.90
CA LEU A 729 -23.41 20.42 -20.94
C LEU A 729 -23.84 21.63 -21.79
N SER A 730 -24.22 22.72 -21.15
CA SER A 730 -24.58 23.98 -21.84
C SER A 730 -23.39 24.62 -22.58
N ALA A 731 -22.14 24.41 -22.08
CA ALA A 731 -20.92 24.89 -22.76
C ALA A 731 -20.63 24.12 -24.06
N LEU A 732 -21.01 22.84 -24.14
CA LEU A 732 -20.93 22.01 -25.34
C LEU A 732 -21.99 22.45 -26.37
N HIS A 733 -23.24 22.53 -25.93
CA HIS A 733 -24.34 23.05 -26.73
C HIS A 733 -25.51 23.52 -25.84
N PRO A 734 -26.09 24.71 -26.04
CA PRO A 734 -27.16 25.23 -25.19
C PRO A 734 -28.36 24.28 -25.02
N SER A 735 -28.71 23.54 -26.06
CA SER A 735 -29.83 22.57 -26.04
C SER A 735 -29.56 21.31 -25.18
N LEU A 736 -28.33 21.12 -24.70
CA LEU A 736 -28.02 20.06 -23.77
C LEU A 736 -28.24 20.43 -22.30
N ALA A 737 -28.72 21.62 -22.01
CA ALA A 737 -29.08 22.05 -20.66
C ALA A 737 -30.05 21.04 -20.02
N LEU A 738 -29.74 20.60 -18.82
CA LEU A 738 -30.52 19.56 -18.12
C LEU A 738 -31.84 20.16 -17.61
N THR A 739 -32.96 19.71 -18.17
CA THR A 739 -34.30 20.05 -17.68
C THR A 739 -34.82 19.01 -16.70
N GLY A 740 -35.88 19.34 -15.93
CA GLY A 740 -36.55 18.36 -15.08
C GLY A 740 -37.02 17.13 -15.85
N THR A 741 -37.62 17.33 -17.04
CA THR A 741 -38.08 16.23 -17.90
C THR A 741 -36.95 15.35 -18.42
N THR A 742 -35.80 15.95 -18.78
CA THR A 742 -34.60 15.19 -19.17
C THR A 742 -34.04 14.39 -18.00
N LEU A 743 -34.05 14.95 -16.80
CA LEU A 743 -33.60 14.26 -15.59
C LEU A 743 -34.50 13.07 -15.26
N ASP A 744 -35.82 13.23 -15.33
CA ASP A 744 -36.77 12.13 -15.12
C ASP A 744 -36.56 11.03 -16.17
N LEU A 745 -36.30 11.39 -17.42
CA LEU A 745 -36.00 10.44 -18.48
C LEU A 745 -34.68 9.69 -18.21
N LEU A 746 -33.64 10.37 -17.73
CA LEU A 746 -32.38 9.73 -17.36
C LEU A 746 -32.55 8.76 -16.20
N MET A 747 -33.37 9.07 -15.18
CA MET A 747 -33.70 8.17 -14.09
C MET A 747 -34.48 6.94 -14.58
N GLU A 748 -35.42 7.12 -15.51
CA GLU A 748 -36.13 6.00 -16.13
C GLU A 748 -35.18 5.17 -17.03
N THR A 749 -34.26 5.82 -17.74
CA THR A 749 -33.23 5.11 -18.53
C THR A 749 -32.39 4.21 -17.64
N ARG A 750 -32.00 4.68 -16.47
CA ARG A 750 -31.29 3.85 -15.47
C ARG A 750 -32.10 2.61 -15.10
N ARG A 751 -33.39 2.79 -14.73
CA ARG A 751 -34.26 1.66 -14.35
C ARG A 751 -34.40 0.63 -15.49
N VAL A 752 -34.50 1.12 -16.72
CA VAL A 752 -34.60 0.26 -17.90
C VAL A 752 -33.30 -0.50 -18.13
N MET A 753 -32.15 0.17 -17.98
CA MET A 753 -30.83 -0.45 -18.12
C MET A 753 -30.57 -1.50 -17.05
N ASP A 754 -30.86 -1.20 -15.77
CA ASP A 754 -30.73 -2.15 -14.66
C ASP A 754 -31.61 -3.39 -14.90
N GLY A 755 -32.84 -3.20 -15.41
CA GLY A 755 -33.75 -4.30 -15.75
C GLY A 755 -33.28 -5.12 -16.96
N TYR A 756 -32.68 -4.49 -17.95
CA TYR A 756 -32.17 -5.16 -19.15
C TYR A 756 -30.94 -6.01 -18.85
N GLU A 757 -30.00 -5.52 -18.05
CA GLU A 757 -28.78 -6.25 -17.64
C GLU A 757 -29.11 -7.50 -16.79
N LEU A 758 -30.19 -7.47 -16.01
CA LEU A 758 -30.66 -8.64 -15.26
C LEU A 758 -31.23 -9.75 -16.16
N LEU A 759 -31.68 -9.40 -17.38
CA LEU A 759 -32.39 -10.33 -18.26
C LEU A 759 -31.56 -10.85 -19.43
N ALA A 760 -30.41 -10.24 -19.71
CA ALA A 760 -29.65 -10.45 -20.94
C ALA A 760 -28.17 -10.75 -20.65
N GLU A 761 -27.81 -12.01 -20.48
CA GLU A 761 -26.42 -12.42 -20.27
C GLU A 761 -25.50 -12.24 -21.51
N ASP A 762 -26.07 -12.16 -22.74
CA ASP A 762 -25.27 -12.23 -24.00
C ASP A 762 -25.51 -11.08 -25.01
N LEU A 763 -26.25 -10.03 -24.66
CA LEU A 763 -26.58 -8.99 -25.64
C LEU A 763 -25.65 -7.77 -25.51
N THR A 764 -24.80 -7.55 -26.51
CA THR A 764 -23.95 -6.36 -26.62
C THR A 764 -24.82 -5.12 -26.84
N CYS A 765 -24.84 -4.24 -25.84
CA CYS A 765 -25.51 -2.94 -25.90
C CYS A 765 -24.53 -1.84 -25.48
N HIS A 766 -24.46 -0.77 -26.24
CA HIS A 766 -23.68 0.40 -25.89
C HIS A 766 -24.47 1.26 -24.88
N ARG A 767 -24.22 1.03 -23.57
CA ARG A 767 -24.89 1.75 -22.47
C ARG A 767 -24.85 3.26 -22.65
N TRP A 768 -23.69 3.82 -22.99
CA TRP A 768 -23.53 5.24 -23.22
C TRP A 768 -24.51 5.82 -24.25
N LEU A 769 -24.80 5.07 -25.30
CA LEU A 769 -25.65 5.53 -26.39
C LEU A 769 -27.12 5.69 -25.95
N VAL A 770 -27.61 4.78 -25.09
CA VAL A 770 -28.97 4.88 -24.51
C VAL A 770 -29.12 6.15 -23.67
N TYR A 771 -28.13 6.43 -22.79
CA TYR A 771 -28.13 7.67 -22.00
C TYR A 771 -27.93 8.91 -22.87
N PHE A 772 -27.11 8.81 -23.91
CA PHE A 772 -26.89 9.93 -24.83
C PHE A 772 -28.15 10.27 -25.64
N LEU A 773 -28.91 9.27 -26.08
CA LEU A 773 -30.23 9.45 -26.68
C LEU A 773 -31.20 10.16 -25.73
N ALA A 774 -31.18 9.80 -24.43
CA ALA A 774 -31.98 10.47 -23.42
C ALA A 774 -31.56 11.94 -23.21
N LEU A 775 -30.25 12.24 -23.23
CA LEU A 775 -29.73 13.60 -23.16
C LEU A 775 -30.16 14.46 -24.41
N LEU A 776 -30.20 13.82 -25.58
CA LEU A 776 -30.60 14.47 -26.81
C LEU A 776 -32.15 14.62 -26.97
N SER A 777 -32.94 14.07 -26.05
CA SER A 777 -34.41 14.05 -26.17
C SER A 777 -35.04 15.44 -26.34
N PRO A 778 -34.56 16.54 -25.69
CA PRO A 778 -35.10 17.88 -25.88
C PRO A 778 -34.66 18.54 -27.21
N CYS A 779 -33.62 17.97 -27.86
CA CYS A 779 -33.01 18.57 -29.05
C CYS A 779 -33.83 18.26 -30.30
N SER A 780 -34.05 19.29 -31.15
CA SER A 780 -34.51 19.11 -32.51
C SER A 780 -33.53 18.29 -33.35
N PRO A 781 -33.95 17.69 -34.47
CA PRO A 781 -33.02 16.96 -35.34
C PRO A 781 -31.83 17.79 -35.82
N GLY A 782 -32.01 19.07 -36.09
CA GLY A 782 -30.96 19.99 -36.50
C GLY A 782 -29.93 20.24 -35.40
N GLU A 783 -30.39 20.46 -34.16
CA GLU A 783 -29.50 20.62 -32.97
C GLU A 783 -28.76 19.31 -32.66
N ALA A 784 -29.45 18.18 -32.72
CA ALA A 784 -28.81 16.88 -32.54
C ALA A 784 -27.70 16.63 -33.56
N THR A 785 -27.95 17.00 -34.85
CA THR A 785 -26.92 16.95 -35.90
C THR A 785 -25.74 17.86 -35.56
N ALA A 786 -26.00 19.10 -35.11
CA ALA A 786 -24.93 20.02 -34.72
C ALA A 786 -24.09 19.47 -33.56
N ILE A 787 -24.72 18.91 -32.53
CA ILE A 787 -24.04 18.28 -31.38
C ILE A 787 -23.17 17.10 -31.85
N CYS A 788 -23.73 16.20 -32.70
CA CYS A 788 -22.97 15.05 -33.21
C CYS A 788 -21.74 15.49 -34.02
N ARG A 789 -21.84 16.58 -34.80
CA ARG A 789 -20.72 17.16 -35.56
C ARG A 789 -19.67 17.81 -34.67
N ILE A 790 -20.08 18.58 -33.64
CA ILE A 790 -19.16 19.17 -32.64
C ILE A 790 -18.36 18.07 -31.97
N LEU A 791 -19.00 16.97 -31.57
CA LEU A 791 -18.39 15.83 -30.90
C LEU A 791 -17.70 14.87 -31.88
N ARG A 792 -17.84 15.06 -33.19
CA ARG A 792 -17.28 14.21 -34.25
C ARG A 792 -17.65 12.74 -34.11
N LEU A 793 -18.93 12.46 -33.92
CA LEU A 793 -19.43 11.08 -33.88
C LEU A 793 -19.28 10.40 -35.25
N ALA A 794 -19.08 9.07 -35.23
CA ALA A 794 -19.08 8.27 -36.45
C ALA A 794 -20.47 8.31 -37.12
N LYS A 795 -20.52 8.14 -38.42
CA LYS A 795 -21.75 8.26 -39.20
C LYS A 795 -22.90 7.40 -38.69
N TRP A 796 -22.60 6.15 -38.35
CA TRP A 796 -23.59 5.22 -37.78
C TRP A 796 -24.16 5.68 -36.43
N GLN A 797 -23.34 6.37 -35.60
CA GLN A 797 -23.78 6.95 -34.33
C GLN A 797 -24.65 8.17 -34.54
N GLU A 798 -24.27 9.03 -35.48
CA GLU A 798 -25.08 10.18 -35.90
C GLU A 798 -26.44 9.74 -36.41
N ASP A 799 -26.50 8.70 -37.25
CA ASP A 799 -27.75 8.16 -37.81
C ASP A 799 -28.69 7.67 -36.70
N ILE A 800 -28.16 7.00 -35.68
CA ILE A 800 -28.94 6.59 -34.50
C ILE A 800 -29.43 7.80 -33.70
N CYS A 801 -28.55 8.76 -33.42
CA CYS A 801 -28.86 9.91 -32.56
C CYS A 801 -29.88 10.88 -33.24
N VAL A 802 -29.92 10.93 -34.55
CA VAL A 802 -30.74 11.88 -35.29
C VAL A 802 -31.92 11.17 -35.95
N GLN A 803 -31.67 10.27 -36.90
CA GLN A 803 -32.73 9.69 -37.73
C GLN A 803 -33.49 8.57 -37.02
N GLU A 804 -32.78 7.59 -36.42
CA GLU A 804 -33.49 6.50 -35.73
C GLU A 804 -34.21 7.02 -34.49
N ARG A 805 -33.66 7.96 -33.73
CA ARG A 805 -34.34 8.63 -32.60
C ARG A 805 -35.68 9.29 -33.05
N LYS A 806 -35.65 10.08 -34.13
CA LYS A 806 -36.84 10.69 -34.67
C LYS A 806 -37.89 9.64 -35.05
N ASN A 807 -37.48 8.56 -35.70
CA ASN A 807 -38.35 7.46 -36.09
C ASN A 807 -38.90 6.73 -34.85
N ALA A 808 -38.10 6.59 -33.79
CA ALA A 808 -38.49 6.01 -32.53
C ALA A 808 -39.59 6.83 -31.82
N ASP A 809 -39.46 8.17 -31.78
CA ASP A 809 -40.48 9.06 -31.21
C ASP A 809 -41.80 8.97 -31.98
N ILE A 810 -41.77 8.92 -33.32
CA ILE A 810 -42.93 8.67 -34.13
C ILE A 810 -43.56 7.28 -33.86
N CYS A 811 -42.74 6.26 -33.77
CA CYS A 811 -43.16 4.88 -33.45
C CYS A 811 -43.83 4.83 -32.07
N LEU A 812 -43.26 5.50 -31.07
CA LEU A 812 -43.84 5.59 -29.72
C LEU A 812 -45.25 6.22 -29.74
N LEU A 813 -45.45 7.29 -30.50
CA LEU A 813 -46.77 7.90 -30.63
C LEU A 813 -47.79 6.95 -31.25
N ARG A 814 -47.39 6.18 -32.27
CA ARG A 814 -48.24 5.15 -32.90
C ARG A 814 -48.53 3.99 -31.91
N LEU A 815 -47.53 3.47 -31.19
CA LEU A 815 -47.71 2.42 -30.18
C LEU A 815 -48.64 2.86 -29.05
N LYS A 816 -48.56 4.13 -28.60
CA LYS A 816 -49.43 4.67 -27.54
C LYS A 816 -50.89 4.69 -27.96
N ARG A 817 -51.16 4.85 -29.23
CA ARG A 817 -52.52 4.90 -29.83
C ARG A 817 -53.05 3.50 -30.15
N ASP A 818 -52.24 2.67 -30.76
CA ASP A 818 -52.67 1.45 -31.48
C ASP A 818 -52.61 0.18 -30.61
N LEU A 819 -51.98 0.17 -29.46
CA LEU A 819 -51.91 -1.03 -28.60
C LEU A 819 -53.33 -1.34 -27.97
N PRO A 820 -53.73 -2.62 -27.95
CA PRO A 820 -52.93 -3.87 -28.21
C PRO A 820 -52.80 -4.18 -29.71
N LEU A 821 -51.71 -4.79 -30.11
CA LEU A 821 -51.35 -5.17 -31.46
C LEU A 821 -51.02 -6.67 -31.53
N ASP A 822 -51.26 -7.26 -32.69
CA ASP A 822 -50.76 -8.61 -32.97
C ASP A 822 -49.21 -8.64 -32.94
N ASN A 823 -48.66 -9.78 -32.60
CA ASN A 823 -47.19 -9.92 -32.45
C ASN A 823 -46.43 -9.67 -33.76
N SER A 824 -47.01 -10.06 -34.93
CA SER A 824 -46.43 -9.78 -36.26
C SER A 824 -46.38 -8.27 -36.54
N ILE A 825 -47.46 -7.54 -36.20
CA ILE A 825 -47.50 -6.06 -36.38
C ILE A 825 -46.52 -5.40 -35.39
N LEU A 826 -46.46 -5.85 -34.18
CA LEU A 826 -45.51 -5.36 -33.18
C LEU A 826 -44.04 -5.60 -33.62
N TYR A 827 -43.76 -6.78 -34.11
CA TYR A 827 -42.45 -7.15 -34.69
C TYR A 827 -42.08 -6.22 -35.85
N SER A 828 -42.97 -6.06 -36.83
CA SER A 828 -42.74 -5.23 -38.03
C SER A 828 -42.45 -3.75 -37.71
N ARG A 829 -43.02 -3.23 -36.58
CA ARG A 829 -42.73 -1.86 -36.10
C ARG A 829 -41.44 -1.69 -35.36
N LEU A 830 -41.00 -2.76 -34.66
CA LEU A 830 -39.84 -2.66 -33.72
C LEU A 830 -38.54 -3.25 -34.29
N HIS A 831 -38.62 -4.22 -35.25
CA HIS A 831 -37.41 -4.87 -35.76
C HIS A 831 -36.44 -3.98 -36.52
N VAL A 832 -36.87 -2.79 -36.93
CA VAL A 832 -36.04 -1.79 -37.60
C VAL A 832 -35.09 -1.05 -36.66
N PHE A 833 -35.36 -1.08 -35.36
CA PHE A 833 -34.60 -0.34 -34.37
C PHE A 833 -33.51 -1.19 -33.72
N LYS A 834 -32.38 -0.55 -33.44
CA LYS A 834 -31.32 -1.15 -32.65
C LYS A 834 -31.70 -1.28 -31.15
N THR A 835 -30.99 -2.12 -30.42
CA THR A 835 -31.28 -2.40 -29.00
C THR A 835 -31.27 -1.11 -28.18
N GLU A 836 -30.28 -0.24 -28.39
CA GLU A 836 -30.13 1.03 -27.70
C GLU A 836 -31.35 1.95 -27.90
N VAL A 837 -31.87 1.99 -29.11
CA VAL A 837 -33.06 2.80 -29.45
C VAL A 837 -34.32 2.21 -28.80
N LEU A 838 -34.46 0.88 -28.78
CA LEU A 838 -35.59 0.23 -28.11
C LEU A 838 -35.56 0.45 -26.58
N LEU A 839 -34.39 0.42 -25.94
CA LEU A 839 -34.23 0.75 -24.54
C LEU A 839 -34.54 2.22 -24.24
N TYR A 840 -34.08 3.14 -25.11
CA TYR A 840 -34.48 4.54 -25.05
C TYR A 840 -36.01 4.68 -25.16
N MET A 841 -36.67 4.00 -26.10
CA MET A 841 -38.13 3.99 -26.26
C MET A 841 -38.85 3.50 -25.01
N MET A 842 -38.33 2.46 -24.34
CA MET A 842 -38.85 1.95 -23.08
C MET A 842 -38.77 2.98 -21.95
N ALA A 843 -37.69 3.75 -21.89
CA ALA A 843 -37.50 4.82 -20.92
C ALA A 843 -38.44 6.02 -21.23
N ALA A 844 -38.53 6.43 -22.50
CA ALA A 844 -39.26 7.61 -22.94
C ALA A 844 -40.79 7.45 -22.98
N THR A 845 -41.29 6.23 -22.92
CA THR A 845 -42.74 6.03 -23.17
C THR A 845 -43.67 6.51 -22.07
N GLY A 846 -43.28 6.53 -20.79
CA GLY A 846 -44.16 6.83 -19.65
C GLY A 846 -45.42 5.95 -19.51
N LYS A 847 -45.74 5.11 -20.51
CA LYS A 847 -46.91 4.23 -20.56
C LYS A 847 -46.51 2.76 -20.35
N ASN A 848 -46.96 2.13 -19.26
CA ASN A 848 -46.60 0.76 -18.91
C ASN A 848 -47.01 -0.26 -20.00
N LYS A 849 -48.15 -0.05 -20.71
CA LYS A 849 -48.55 -0.94 -21.80
C LYS A 849 -47.53 -0.96 -22.96
N VAL A 850 -46.97 0.18 -23.33
CA VAL A 850 -45.96 0.30 -24.39
C VAL A 850 -44.65 -0.30 -23.97
N ARG A 851 -44.24 -0.04 -22.71
CA ARG A 851 -43.03 -0.63 -22.12
C ARG A 851 -43.07 -2.17 -22.13
N LYS A 852 -44.25 -2.74 -21.72
CA LYS A 852 -44.42 -4.21 -21.73
C LYS A 852 -44.40 -4.77 -23.17
N ALA A 853 -44.95 -4.07 -24.15
CA ALA A 853 -44.94 -4.50 -25.54
C ALA A 853 -43.50 -4.54 -26.11
N ILE A 854 -42.70 -3.48 -25.86
CA ILE A 854 -41.29 -3.42 -26.29
C ILE A 854 -40.47 -4.51 -25.56
N ALA A 855 -40.68 -4.69 -24.26
CA ALA A 855 -40.04 -5.75 -23.50
C ALA A 855 -40.42 -7.16 -24.01
N HIS A 856 -41.69 -7.37 -24.37
CA HIS A 856 -42.14 -8.62 -24.99
C HIS A 856 -41.42 -8.89 -26.33
N TYR A 857 -41.29 -7.86 -27.15
CA TYR A 857 -40.54 -7.92 -28.40
C TYR A 857 -39.08 -8.32 -28.13
N LEU A 858 -38.37 -7.64 -27.23
CA LEU A 858 -36.96 -7.93 -26.92
C LEU A 858 -36.75 -9.34 -26.34
N ALA A 859 -37.64 -9.77 -25.45
CA ALA A 859 -37.48 -11.05 -24.74
C ALA A 859 -37.95 -12.27 -25.55
N LYS A 860 -38.99 -12.09 -26.41
CA LYS A 860 -39.61 -13.26 -27.07
C LYS A 860 -39.66 -13.17 -28.58
N LEU A 861 -40.01 -12.01 -29.15
CA LEU A 861 -40.29 -11.94 -30.58
C LEU A 861 -39.04 -11.79 -31.40
N ARG A 862 -38.05 -11.06 -30.91
CA ARG A 862 -36.82 -10.70 -31.63
C ARG A 862 -36.02 -11.94 -32.11
N SER A 863 -36.00 -13.02 -31.35
CA SER A 863 -35.27 -14.27 -31.65
C SER A 863 -36.04 -15.21 -32.54
N VAL A 864 -37.31 -14.91 -32.83
CA VAL A 864 -38.16 -15.79 -33.66
C VAL A 864 -37.72 -15.73 -35.11
N THR A 865 -37.36 -16.88 -35.65
CA THR A 865 -37.01 -17.03 -37.08
C THR A 865 -37.78 -18.17 -37.69
N PRO A 866 -38.13 -18.12 -38.98
CA PRO A 866 -38.70 -19.25 -39.66
C PRO A 866 -37.76 -20.48 -39.64
N LEU A 867 -38.28 -21.65 -39.40
CA LEU A 867 -37.53 -22.90 -39.53
C LEU A 867 -37.39 -23.32 -40.99
N VAL A 868 -38.32 -22.90 -41.85
CA VAL A 868 -38.24 -23.04 -43.28
C VAL A 868 -37.24 -22.06 -43.84
N GLN A 869 -36.33 -22.55 -44.67
CA GLN A 869 -35.24 -21.77 -45.27
C GLN A 869 -35.40 -21.69 -46.83
N GLY A 870 -34.65 -20.78 -47.44
CA GLY A 870 -34.67 -20.65 -48.90
C GLY A 870 -34.37 -21.93 -49.68
N ARG A 871 -33.62 -22.89 -49.11
CA ARG A 871 -33.39 -24.22 -49.69
C ARG A 871 -34.67 -25.07 -49.73
N ASP A 872 -35.52 -24.93 -48.72
CA ASP A 872 -36.78 -25.66 -48.66
C ASP A 872 -37.77 -25.13 -49.72
N LEU A 873 -37.84 -23.84 -49.95
CA LEU A 873 -38.61 -23.21 -50.99
C LEU A 873 -38.14 -23.59 -52.38
N LYS A 874 -36.82 -23.74 -52.57
CA LYS A 874 -36.25 -24.22 -53.81
C LYS A 874 -36.65 -25.70 -54.04
N ALA A 875 -36.64 -26.53 -53.03
CA ALA A 875 -37.06 -27.94 -53.12
C ALA A 875 -38.57 -28.05 -53.44
N MET A 876 -39.40 -27.08 -53.07
CA MET A 876 -40.80 -26.98 -53.38
C MET A 876 -41.10 -26.33 -54.77
N GLY A 877 -40.06 -26.08 -55.59
CA GLY A 877 -40.20 -25.61 -56.96
C GLY A 877 -40.36 -24.10 -57.10
N VAL A 878 -40.14 -23.31 -56.02
CA VAL A 878 -40.21 -21.85 -56.14
C VAL A 878 -38.88 -21.32 -56.74
N PRO A 879 -38.89 -20.50 -57.76
CA PRO A 879 -37.66 -19.92 -58.34
C PRO A 879 -37.08 -18.89 -57.37
N PRO A 880 -35.71 -18.84 -57.21
CA PRO A 880 -35.03 -17.81 -56.36
C PRO A 880 -35.37 -16.39 -56.83
N GLY A 881 -35.84 -15.56 -55.88
CA GLY A 881 -36.19 -14.17 -56.19
C GLY A 881 -36.96 -13.46 -55.06
N PRO A 882 -37.52 -12.28 -55.29
CA PRO A 882 -38.25 -11.49 -54.29
C PRO A 882 -39.41 -12.27 -53.65
N ARG A 883 -39.95 -13.29 -54.32
CA ARG A 883 -41.03 -14.15 -53.81
C ARG A 883 -40.61 -14.96 -52.57
N TYR A 884 -39.31 -15.33 -52.44
CA TYR A 884 -38.78 -15.99 -51.24
C TYR A 884 -38.97 -15.12 -50.01
N ARG A 885 -38.62 -13.87 -50.09
CA ARG A 885 -38.75 -12.91 -48.98
C ARG A 885 -40.21 -12.74 -48.54
N LYS A 886 -41.12 -12.65 -49.50
CA LYS A 886 -42.55 -12.53 -49.21
C LYS A 886 -43.14 -13.77 -48.53
N ILE A 887 -42.82 -14.94 -48.99
CA ILE A 887 -43.23 -16.21 -48.38
C ILE A 887 -42.66 -16.38 -46.97
N LEU A 888 -41.34 -16.16 -46.81
CA LEU A 888 -40.66 -16.26 -45.49
C LEU A 888 -41.20 -15.22 -44.48
N MET A 889 -41.58 -13.99 -44.93
CA MET A 889 -42.24 -13.04 -44.06
C MET A 889 -43.63 -13.50 -43.63
N GLN A 890 -44.46 -14.06 -44.51
CA GLN A 890 -45.78 -14.60 -44.19
C GLN A 890 -45.66 -15.80 -43.18
N VAL A 891 -44.66 -16.65 -43.35
CA VAL A 891 -44.37 -17.71 -42.40
C VAL A 891 -43.97 -17.13 -41.04
N LEU A 892 -43.06 -16.08 -41.03
CA LEU A 892 -42.67 -15.40 -39.84
C LEU A 892 -43.86 -14.76 -39.13
N ASP A 893 -44.76 -14.05 -39.84
CA ASP A 893 -45.93 -13.43 -39.29
C ASP A 893 -46.87 -14.45 -38.65
N ALA A 894 -47.13 -15.57 -39.29
CA ALA A 894 -47.95 -16.64 -38.76
C ALA A 894 -47.33 -17.31 -37.54
N LYS A 895 -45.99 -17.45 -37.53
CA LYS A 895 -45.24 -18.00 -36.38
C LYS A 895 -45.25 -17.05 -35.19
N LEU A 896 -45.03 -15.75 -35.41
CA LEU A 896 -45.07 -14.71 -34.39
C LEU A 896 -46.45 -14.66 -33.70
N ASN A 897 -47.49 -14.83 -34.46
CA ASN A 897 -48.89 -14.85 -33.98
C ASN A 897 -49.29 -16.22 -33.35
N GLY A 898 -48.36 -17.17 -33.25
CA GLY A 898 -48.54 -18.46 -32.61
C GLY A 898 -49.36 -19.47 -33.42
N ILE A 899 -49.59 -19.20 -34.71
CA ILE A 899 -50.32 -20.07 -35.62
C ILE A 899 -49.50 -21.29 -36.03
N LEU A 900 -48.15 -21.09 -36.14
CA LEU A 900 -47.20 -22.12 -36.52
C LEU A 900 -46.23 -22.41 -35.38
N ARG A 901 -46.00 -23.67 -35.03
CA ARG A 901 -45.20 -24.08 -33.87
C ARG A 901 -43.96 -24.90 -34.25
N ASN A 902 -44.04 -25.66 -35.30
CA ASN A 902 -42.98 -26.56 -35.71
C ASN A 902 -42.74 -26.50 -37.24
N ARG A 903 -41.69 -27.15 -37.71
CA ARG A 903 -41.27 -27.09 -39.11
C ARG A 903 -42.32 -27.71 -40.06
N GLU A 904 -43.03 -28.76 -39.60
CA GLU A 904 -44.06 -29.43 -40.44
C GLU A 904 -45.22 -28.50 -40.70
N GLU A 905 -45.70 -27.78 -39.70
CA GLU A 905 -46.74 -26.78 -39.84
C GLU A 905 -46.28 -25.61 -40.75
N GLU A 906 -45.02 -25.15 -40.63
CA GLU A 906 -44.45 -24.16 -41.50
C GLU A 906 -44.41 -24.62 -42.97
N MET A 907 -44.01 -25.87 -43.21
CA MET A 907 -43.97 -26.47 -44.58
C MET A 907 -45.39 -26.60 -45.17
N ALA A 908 -46.35 -27.06 -44.37
CA ALA A 908 -47.74 -27.16 -44.77
C ALA A 908 -48.34 -25.79 -45.11
N PHE A 909 -48.01 -24.77 -44.32
CA PHE A 909 -48.43 -23.40 -44.54
C PHE A 909 -47.85 -22.81 -45.84
N VAL A 910 -46.57 -23.03 -46.14
CA VAL A 910 -45.91 -22.67 -47.38
C VAL A 910 -46.60 -23.36 -48.57
N ALA A 911 -46.90 -24.66 -48.47
CA ALA A 911 -47.56 -25.41 -49.50
C ALA A 911 -48.96 -24.82 -49.81
N ARG A 912 -49.69 -24.33 -48.81
CA ARG A 912 -50.98 -23.66 -48.96
C ARG A 912 -50.80 -22.31 -49.70
N ILE A 913 -49.87 -21.49 -49.29
CA ILE A 913 -49.56 -20.20 -49.94
C ILE A 913 -49.26 -20.38 -51.43
N LEU A 914 -48.50 -21.42 -51.76
CA LEU A 914 -48.16 -21.74 -53.14
C LEU A 914 -49.36 -22.19 -53.97
N LYS A 915 -50.36 -22.86 -53.37
CA LYS A 915 -51.60 -23.24 -54.02
C LYS A 915 -52.55 -22.06 -54.25
N ASP A 916 -52.63 -21.17 -53.22
CA ASP A 916 -53.56 -20.04 -53.25
C ASP A 916 -53.08 -18.85 -54.10
N THR A 917 -51.80 -18.86 -54.56
CA THR A 917 -51.21 -17.81 -55.36
C THR A 917 -50.65 -18.35 -56.68
N PRO A 918 -51.45 -18.59 -57.71
CA PRO A 918 -50.97 -19.08 -59.02
C PRO A 918 -50.11 -18.01 -59.71
N GLU A 919 -49.21 -18.45 -60.61
CA GLU A 919 -48.04 -17.73 -61.22
C GLU A 919 -48.31 -16.42 -61.99
N ASN A 920 -49.45 -15.82 -61.90
CA ASN A 920 -49.80 -14.66 -62.76
C ASN A 920 -49.57 -13.26 -62.22
N GLY A 921 -48.80 -13.07 -61.11
CA GLY A 921 -48.58 -11.77 -60.49
C GLY A 921 -47.34 -10.94 -60.92
N ASP A 922 -46.42 -11.46 -61.69
CA ASP A 922 -45.11 -10.81 -61.97
C ASP A 922 -45.05 -9.95 -63.24
N ARG A 923 -46.20 -9.61 -63.90
CA ARG A 923 -46.22 -8.75 -65.11
C ARG A 923 -46.53 -7.26 -64.81
N GLU A 924 -46.95 -6.86 -63.61
CA GLU A 924 -47.36 -5.43 -63.36
C GLU A 924 -46.31 -4.55 -62.62
N LEU A 925 -45.04 -4.99 -62.47
CA LEU A 925 -43.96 -4.18 -61.81
C LEU A 925 -42.83 -3.81 -62.80
N LYS A 926 -43.13 -3.79 -64.16
CA LYS A 926 -42.21 -3.22 -65.11
C LYS A 926 -42.98 -2.19 -65.99
N ALA A 927 -43.64 -1.23 -65.40
CA ALA A 927 -44.09 -0.01 -66.04
C ALA A 927 -43.80 1.16 -65.08
#